data_d00e96350d4de092ad8635c3aa0ae734
#
_entry.id   d00e96350d4de092ad8635c3aa0ae734
#
_cell.length_a   1.000
_cell.length_b   1.000
_cell.length_c   1.000
_cell.angle_alpha   90.00
_cell.angle_beta   90.00
_cell.angle_gamma   90.00
#
_symmetry.space_group_name_H-M   'P 1'
#
loop_
_entity.id
_entity.type
_entity.pdbx_description
1 polymer ?
#
loop_
_entity_poly.entity_id
_entity_poly.type
_entity_poly.pdbx_seq_one_letter_code
_entity_poly.pdbx_strand_id
1 'polypeptide(L)'
;MKETSFQKTALAVSLLSVFSFGVQANPLVLENAKYPNTTLNTLNMNNAGQDVVYKAPAAENTDSQTVSEYKYYALLLSNGTGNTITAKSLTFRSANQATNDPNQTTGASYNALVLTNSSSLTIDVDTLNVGTQNGADRGIRLTGAGTGAGNRLTIHANEITSYTGDEFVHVRNGGAGSVADIGTADRRIGKFTAKTGWGKDDYGVAILQVNEGGTINFYADEATFDGSTNISGGVFGSGSYGTLNVDVNKLNIDGNICGTYGLITTDTHTFYLNVRAKELSLKGDINFGSKGDSASHSNHGRRTIVNVNADRGTMEGNVHGYERGRVGIFSEQGLEITGNITVEDWGKAYLGALLKNDGTIEKEGGLVSLTGNVDLKDRAHLTFGNGSRTIVGGNISAGPQTTVRLNSAELELGPEGTATFDGDQFFSSGGTIVLNNAPSNAPSQDGKVLTISNLTGDLTVAASGVLNDTFANPEDAAKALNESIDIRINPQGEEGGTYQLTGRSGSISDSWVADSDGTITARTENESLKAFENFNAMTLVAWRGENNRLTQRLGDIRDNAGAVGSWARVYGYKAEYSDGVSIKYKSNAVQAGTDLRFADNYVAGLALSYTKGDGTLSNGSADVDSYSVAAYVTGSFPCGGYFDVIGRAGRMSSDMTAANGTNVLKASYDNTLLGLSAEVGYRYNINSMFYVEPQAELSYATALGDDFTAGNGVRIRQDDFQSLVGRLGARVGATFAQNKGSVYLTASVKHDFLGDADSTASLGNVVKKQDVNVGGTWFSYGIGTQFDMTDKLSVYGSLERADGSDYTENYRYNVGLRYVW
;
A
#
# COMPACT_ATOMS: atom_id res chain seq x y z
N MET A 1 -20.83 2.29 29.78
CA MET A 1 -22.08 1.54 29.98
C MET A 1 -22.02 0.30 29.10
N LYS A 2 -22.10 -0.82 29.76
CA LYS A 2 -21.88 -2.17 29.17
C LYS A 2 -22.98 -2.51 28.18
N GLU A 3 -22.66 -2.88 26.99
CA GLU A 3 -23.54 -3.69 26.17
C GLU A 3 -23.21 -5.16 26.34
N THR A 4 -24.16 -5.84 26.94
CA THR A 4 -24.15 -7.27 27.15
C THR A 4 -24.52 -8.03 25.89
N SER A 5 -23.61 -8.88 25.45
CA SER A 5 -23.84 -9.84 24.41
C SER A 5 -24.91 -10.85 24.83
N PHE A 6 -25.92 -11.01 24.01
CA PHE A 6 -26.86 -12.12 24.09
C PHE A 6 -26.24 -13.39 23.44
N GLN A 7 -25.68 -14.25 24.27
CA GLN A 7 -25.55 -15.67 23.93
C GLN A 7 -26.92 -16.31 24.05
N LYS A 8 -27.55 -16.69 22.96
CA LYS A 8 -28.64 -17.66 22.93
C LYS A 8 -28.14 -19.02 22.49
N THR A 9 -27.89 -19.84 23.44
CA THR A 9 -28.12 -21.26 23.55
C THR A 9 -28.88 -21.89 22.38
N ALA A 10 -28.19 -22.62 21.51
CA ALA A 10 -28.76 -23.69 20.69
C ALA A 10 -28.28 -25.01 21.28
N LEU A 11 -28.90 -25.42 22.36
CA LEU A 11 -28.81 -26.77 22.91
C LEU A 11 -30.12 -27.45 22.54
N ALA A 12 -30.08 -28.26 21.49
CA ALA A 12 -30.98 -29.37 21.20
C ALA A 12 -30.88 -29.72 19.71
N VAL A 13 -30.10 -30.66 19.37
CA VAL A 13 -30.32 -31.84 18.52
C VAL A 13 -28.95 -32.51 18.34
N SER A 14 -28.48 -33.10 19.41
CA SER A 14 -27.41 -34.07 19.37
C SER A 14 -27.88 -35.33 20.11
N LEU A 15 -28.82 -36.03 19.46
CA LEU A 15 -29.14 -37.40 19.85
C LEU A 15 -29.98 -38.04 18.72
N LEU A 16 -29.32 -38.29 17.59
CA LEU A 16 -29.68 -39.30 16.59
C LEU A 16 -28.52 -39.44 15.57
N SER A 17 -27.31 -39.65 16.07
CA SER A 17 -26.29 -40.39 15.34
C SER A 17 -26.30 -41.83 15.83
N VAL A 18 -27.36 -42.49 15.50
CA VAL A 18 -27.36 -43.96 15.52
C VAL A 18 -26.31 -44.43 14.52
N PHE A 19 -25.28 -45.08 15.07
CA PHE A 19 -24.39 -46.02 14.43
C PHE A 19 -24.72 -46.32 12.95
N SER A 20 -24.23 -45.58 12.03
CA SER A 20 -23.81 -46.10 10.75
C SER A 20 -22.38 -46.58 10.93
N PHE A 21 -22.21 -47.86 11.24
CA PHE A 21 -20.99 -48.56 10.88
C PHE A 21 -20.87 -48.39 9.37
N GLY A 22 -20.09 -47.39 8.94
CA GLY A 22 -19.61 -47.30 7.59
C GLY A 22 -18.76 -48.56 7.36
N VAL A 23 -19.32 -49.53 6.71
CA VAL A 23 -18.53 -50.56 6.04
C VAL A 23 -17.71 -49.78 5.05
N GLN A 24 -16.43 -49.57 5.35
CA GLN A 24 -15.50 -48.99 4.39
C GLN A 24 -15.43 -50.03 3.27
N ALA A 25 -16.15 -49.74 2.17
CA ALA A 25 -16.11 -50.61 1.01
C ALA A 25 -14.64 -50.71 0.58
N ASN A 26 -14.10 -51.90 0.49
CA ASN A 26 -12.74 -52.08 0.01
C ASN A 26 -12.58 -51.35 -1.34
N PRO A 27 -11.46 -50.65 -1.55
CA PRO A 27 -11.24 -49.96 -2.82
C PRO A 27 -11.30 -50.94 -4.00
N LEU A 28 -11.96 -50.54 -5.10
CA LEU A 28 -11.92 -51.30 -6.33
C LEU A 28 -10.48 -51.22 -6.90
N VAL A 29 -9.76 -52.33 -6.86
CA VAL A 29 -8.39 -52.39 -7.39
C VAL A 29 -8.41 -52.95 -8.81
N LEU A 30 -7.94 -52.18 -9.77
CA LEU A 30 -7.81 -52.58 -11.17
C LEU A 30 -6.32 -52.66 -11.53
N GLU A 31 -5.86 -53.84 -11.90
CA GLU A 31 -4.49 -54.08 -12.29
C GLU A 31 -4.34 -54.08 -13.82
N ASN A 32 -3.34 -53.34 -14.33
CA ASN A 32 -2.93 -53.31 -15.74
C ASN A 32 -4.09 -53.13 -16.73
N ALA A 33 -4.98 -52.22 -16.51
CA ALA A 33 -6.12 -51.99 -17.37
C ALA A 33 -5.66 -51.41 -18.73
N LYS A 34 -5.75 -52.24 -19.76
CA LYS A 34 -5.46 -51.89 -21.15
C LYS A 34 -6.76 -51.87 -22.00
N TYR A 35 -7.05 -50.74 -22.61
CA TYR A 35 -8.19 -50.55 -23.51
C TYR A 35 -7.73 -50.32 -24.93
N PRO A 36 -7.57 -51.37 -25.77
CA PRO A 36 -7.08 -51.22 -27.12
C PRO A 36 -8.15 -50.83 -28.12
N ASN A 37 -7.74 -50.33 -29.22
CA ASN A 37 -8.19 -49.69 -30.41
C ASN A 37 -9.60 -49.92 -30.96
N THR A 38 -10.38 -50.89 -30.61
CA THR A 38 -11.45 -51.21 -31.56
C THR A 38 -12.89 -51.31 -31.04
N THR A 39 -13.13 -51.21 -29.71
CA THR A 39 -14.52 -51.50 -29.30
C THR A 39 -15.03 -50.84 -28.01
N LEU A 40 -14.26 -50.06 -27.32
CA LEU A 40 -14.77 -49.30 -26.17
C LEU A 40 -15.04 -47.85 -26.56
N ASN A 41 -16.19 -47.61 -27.13
CA ASN A 41 -16.65 -46.23 -27.39
C ASN A 41 -16.92 -45.44 -26.10
N THR A 42 -16.93 -46.09 -24.94
CA THR A 42 -17.16 -45.43 -23.66
C THR A 42 -16.58 -46.22 -22.49
N LEU A 43 -15.50 -45.75 -21.88
CA LEU A 43 -15.11 -46.15 -20.53
C LEU A 43 -15.94 -45.29 -19.57
N ASN A 44 -17.15 -45.72 -19.25
CA ASN A 44 -17.97 -45.02 -18.26
C ASN A 44 -17.91 -45.80 -16.95
N MET A 45 -17.01 -45.42 -16.06
CA MET A 45 -16.97 -45.92 -14.67
C MET A 45 -17.69 -44.93 -13.79
N ASN A 46 -18.86 -45.30 -13.33
CA ASN A 46 -19.62 -44.54 -12.35
C ASN A 46 -19.53 -45.21 -10.99
N ASN A 47 -18.53 -44.93 -10.22
CA ASN A 47 -18.33 -45.46 -8.87
C ASN A 47 -18.41 -44.31 -7.82
N ALA A 48 -19.41 -43.43 -7.99
CA ALA A 48 -19.67 -42.32 -7.12
C ALA A 48 -19.85 -42.74 -5.66
N GLY A 49 -18.95 -42.84 -4.85
CA GLY A 49 -18.98 -43.28 -3.46
C GLY A 49 -17.99 -44.40 -3.12
N GLN A 50 -17.24 -44.86 -4.12
CA GLN A 50 -16.18 -45.84 -3.92
C GLN A 50 -14.79 -45.25 -4.20
N ASP A 51 -13.80 -45.80 -3.54
CA ASP A 51 -12.40 -45.57 -3.84
C ASP A 51 -11.97 -46.54 -4.97
N VAL A 52 -11.27 -45.99 -5.98
CA VAL A 52 -10.76 -46.75 -7.12
C VAL A 52 -9.23 -46.66 -7.15
N VAL A 53 -8.56 -47.79 -7.30
CA VAL A 53 -7.10 -47.87 -7.40
C VAL A 53 -6.71 -48.55 -8.71
N TYR A 54 -5.97 -47.79 -9.56
CA TYR A 54 -5.29 -48.37 -10.72
C TYR A 54 -3.84 -48.70 -10.32
N LYS A 55 -3.43 -49.95 -10.51
CA LYS A 55 -2.11 -50.42 -10.16
C LYS A 55 -1.36 -50.94 -11.38
N ALA A 56 -0.16 -50.45 -11.63
CA ALA A 56 0.72 -50.99 -12.65
C ALA A 56 1.22 -52.42 -12.27
N PRO A 57 1.50 -53.28 -13.21
CA PRO A 57 2.00 -54.61 -12.92
C PRO A 57 3.39 -54.56 -12.32
N ALA A 58 3.75 -55.60 -11.59
CA ALA A 58 5.14 -55.82 -11.13
C ALA A 58 6.06 -55.98 -12.34
N ALA A 59 7.25 -55.39 -12.32
CA ALA A 59 8.23 -55.61 -13.35
C ALA A 59 8.72 -57.04 -13.33
N GLU A 60 8.45 -57.81 -14.36
CA GLU A 60 9.18 -59.08 -14.57
C GLU A 60 10.57 -58.72 -15.08
N ASN A 61 11.56 -59.27 -14.42
CA ASN A 61 12.98 -59.11 -14.74
C ASN A 61 13.26 -59.80 -16.10
N THR A 62 13.18 -59.08 -17.21
CA THR A 62 13.53 -59.61 -18.51
C THR A 62 14.58 -58.71 -19.15
N ASP A 63 15.68 -59.39 -19.56
CA ASP A 63 16.87 -58.92 -20.24
C ASP A 63 16.76 -57.68 -21.09
N SER A 64 17.82 -56.91 -21.02
CA SER A 64 18.14 -55.71 -21.74
C SER A 64 18.02 -55.85 -23.27
N GLN A 65 16.92 -55.49 -23.84
CA GLN A 65 16.89 -54.99 -25.25
C GLN A 65 15.62 -54.16 -25.49
N THR A 66 15.82 -52.89 -25.82
CA THR A 66 14.85 -51.98 -26.42
C THR A 66 13.39 -52.09 -25.94
N VAL A 67 13.19 -51.74 -24.68
CA VAL A 67 11.84 -51.60 -24.15
C VAL A 67 11.28 -50.24 -24.66
N SER A 68 10.22 -50.31 -25.48
CA SER A 68 9.52 -49.10 -25.87
C SER A 68 9.02 -48.40 -24.57
N GLU A 69 9.19 -47.08 -24.49
CA GLU A 69 8.91 -46.22 -23.32
C GLU A 69 7.53 -46.42 -22.64
N TYR A 70 6.65 -47.25 -23.21
CA TYR A 70 5.25 -47.41 -22.80
C TYR A 70 4.92 -48.83 -22.28
N LYS A 71 5.87 -49.63 -21.89
CA LYS A 71 5.61 -51.02 -21.51
C LYS A 71 4.92 -51.16 -20.15
N TYR A 72 5.02 -50.16 -19.29
CA TYR A 72 4.48 -50.20 -17.94
C TYR A 72 3.57 -48.97 -17.67
N TYR A 73 2.29 -49.24 -17.41
CA TYR A 73 1.27 -48.22 -17.11
C TYR A 73 0.20 -48.80 -16.20
N ALA A 74 -0.43 -47.94 -15.37
CA ALA A 74 -1.61 -48.37 -14.60
C ALA A 74 -2.87 -48.36 -15.46
N LEU A 75 -3.02 -47.32 -16.33
CA LEU A 75 -4.09 -47.19 -17.30
C LEU A 75 -3.56 -46.70 -18.66
N LEU A 76 -3.91 -47.40 -19.74
CA LEU A 76 -3.63 -46.98 -21.13
C LEU A 76 -4.93 -46.79 -21.89
N LEU A 77 -5.14 -45.60 -22.47
CA LEU A 77 -6.20 -45.33 -23.45
C LEU A 77 -5.60 -45.06 -24.82
N SER A 78 -6.05 -45.79 -25.84
CA SER A 78 -5.59 -45.64 -27.21
C SER A 78 -6.80 -45.61 -28.17
N ASN A 79 -6.90 -44.55 -28.98
CA ASN A 79 -8.03 -44.31 -29.91
C ASN A 79 -9.44 -44.27 -29.24
N GLY A 80 -9.52 -43.99 -27.97
CA GLY A 80 -10.78 -43.89 -27.24
C GLY A 80 -11.23 -42.45 -27.00
N THR A 81 -12.43 -42.08 -27.49
CA THR A 81 -13.00 -40.74 -27.29
C THR A 81 -14.18 -40.76 -26.32
N GLY A 82 -14.38 -39.67 -25.57
CA GLY A 82 -15.52 -39.50 -24.66
C GLY A 82 -15.49 -40.39 -23.42
N ASN A 83 -14.31 -40.86 -23.02
CA ASN A 83 -14.14 -41.68 -21.83
C ASN A 83 -14.29 -40.85 -20.54
N THR A 84 -14.94 -41.43 -19.53
CA THR A 84 -15.11 -40.79 -18.20
C THR A 84 -14.80 -41.75 -17.05
N ILE A 85 -14.21 -41.21 -16.01
CA ILE A 85 -14.04 -41.87 -14.70
C ILE A 85 -14.66 -40.97 -13.66
N THR A 86 -15.71 -41.51 -12.99
CA THR A 86 -16.34 -40.84 -11.85
C THR A 86 -16.18 -41.70 -10.62
N ALA A 87 -15.57 -41.20 -9.57
CA ALA A 87 -15.37 -41.91 -8.33
C ALA A 87 -15.30 -40.92 -7.15
N LYS A 88 -15.42 -41.46 -5.92
CA LYS A 88 -15.14 -40.66 -4.74
C LYS A 88 -13.66 -40.32 -4.65
N SER A 89 -12.80 -41.30 -4.78
CA SER A 89 -11.35 -41.13 -4.92
C SER A 89 -10.81 -41.98 -6.06
N LEU A 90 -9.75 -41.49 -6.68
CA LEU A 90 -9.03 -42.22 -7.73
C LEU A 90 -7.52 -42.18 -7.38
N THR A 91 -6.91 -43.38 -7.34
CA THR A 91 -5.49 -43.52 -7.06
C THR A 91 -4.80 -44.28 -8.18
N PHE A 92 -3.76 -43.70 -8.75
CA PHE A 92 -2.82 -44.35 -9.65
C PHE A 92 -1.51 -44.64 -8.90
N ARG A 93 -1.06 -45.88 -8.88
CA ARG A 93 0.19 -46.27 -8.21
C ARG A 93 0.93 -47.38 -8.94
N SER A 94 2.23 -47.48 -8.74
CA SER A 94 3.01 -48.58 -9.24
C SER A 94 2.89 -49.84 -8.33
N ALA A 95 3.23 -50.99 -8.88
CA ALA A 95 3.18 -52.29 -8.17
C ALA A 95 4.36 -52.48 -7.22
N ASN A 96 5.50 -51.85 -7.44
CA ASN A 96 6.75 -52.17 -6.76
C ASN A 96 7.07 -51.24 -5.60
N GLN A 97 6.31 -51.32 -4.50
CA GLN A 97 6.72 -50.72 -3.24
C GLN A 97 7.51 -51.64 -2.30
N ALA A 98 7.96 -52.83 -2.76
CA ALA A 98 8.51 -53.84 -1.86
C ALA A 98 10.01 -53.88 -1.72
N THR A 99 10.79 -53.08 -2.46
CA THR A 99 12.25 -53.09 -2.32
C THR A 99 12.80 -51.71 -2.07
N ASN A 100 13.10 -51.40 -0.83
CA ASN A 100 13.92 -50.27 -0.40
C ASN A 100 15.38 -50.49 -0.79
N ASP A 101 15.70 -50.75 -2.05
CA ASP A 101 17.08 -50.82 -2.50
C ASP A 101 17.48 -49.49 -3.13
N PRO A 102 18.30 -48.67 -2.46
CA PRO A 102 18.76 -47.40 -2.98
C PRO A 102 19.75 -47.54 -4.16
N ASN A 103 20.13 -48.75 -4.55
CA ASN A 103 21.12 -49.04 -5.59
C ASN A 103 20.52 -49.62 -6.88
N GLN A 104 19.21 -49.75 -7.01
CA GLN A 104 18.60 -50.18 -8.27
C GLN A 104 18.58 -49.06 -9.29
N THR A 105 19.65 -48.88 -10.06
CA THR A 105 19.86 -47.96 -11.15
C THR A 105 19.27 -48.39 -12.50
N THR A 106 18.49 -49.47 -12.55
CA THR A 106 17.83 -49.94 -13.78
C THR A 106 16.33 -49.75 -13.64
N GLY A 107 15.88 -48.47 -13.73
CA GLY A 107 14.48 -48.11 -13.54
C GLY A 107 13.65 -48.34 -14.79
N ALA A 108 12.79 -49.33 -14.82
CA ALA A 108 11.63 -49.26 -15.68
C ALA A 108 10.72 -48.10 -15.17
N SER A 109 10.59 -47.07 -15.94
CA SER A 109 9.70 -45.93 -15.58
C SER A 109 8.25 -46.33 -15.74
N TYR A 110 7.46 -46.28 -14.66
CA TYR A 110 6.04 -46.61 -14.66
C TYR A 110 5.21 -45.34 -14.83
N ASN A 111 4.30 -45.35 -15.84
CA ASN A 111 3.37 -44.27 -16.03
C ASN A 111 2.06 -44.55 -15.28
N ALA A 112 1.52 -43.57 -14.60
CA ALA A 112 0.20 -43.69 -13.95
C ALA A 112 -0.91 -43.83 -14.99
N LEU A 113 -0.95 -42.91 -15.94
CA LEU A 113 -1.93 -42.87 -17.03
C LEU A 113 -1.27 -42.48 -18.33
N VAL A 114 -1.59 -43.17 -19.41
CA VAL A 114 -1.14 -42.81 -20.76
C VAL A 114 -2.36 -42.66 -21.69
N LEU A 115 -2.45 -41.52 -22.36
CA LEU A 115 -3.37 -41.25 -23.45
C LEU A 115 -2.59 -41.17 -24.77
N THR A 116 -3.02 -41.91 -25.76
CA THR A 116 -2.38 -41.97 -27.08
C THR A 116 -3.38 -42.05 -28.20
N ASN A 117 -2.95 -41.72 -29.42
CA ASN A 117 -3.72 -41.87 -30.65
C ASN A 117 -5.14 -41.18 -30.59
N SER A 118 -5.15 -39.88 -30.33
CA SER A 118 -6.39 -39.08 -30.31
C SER A 118 -7.40 -39.51 -29.24
N SER A 119 -6.93 -39.98 -28.12
CA SER A 119 -7.77 -40.38 -26.98
C SER A 119 -8.24 -39.16 -26.17
N SER A 120 -9.46 -39.29 -25.59
CA SER A 120 -9.97 -38.34 -24.62
C SER A 120 -10.48 -39.00 -23.36
N LEU A 121 -10.17 -38.36 -22.21
CA LEU A 121 -10.57 -38.82 -20.88
C LEU A 121 -10.99 -37.63 -20.02
N THR A 122 -12.11 -37.76 -19.35
CA THR A 122 -12.54 -36.88 -18.26
C THR A 122 -12.45 -37.66 -16.94
N ILE A 123 -11.76 -37.12 -15.97
CA ILE A 123 -11.70 -37.62 -14.59
C ILE A 123 -12.50 -36.64 -13.73
N ASP A 124 -13.53 -37.14 -13.04
CA ASP A 124 -14.41 -36.37 -12.16
C ASP A 124 -14.50 -37.06 -10.81
N VAL A 125 -13.72 -36.55 -9.85
CA VAL A 125 -13.54 -37.21 -8.54
C VAL A 125 -13.45 -36.16 -7.42
N ASP A 126 -13.70 -36.58 -6.17
CA ASP A 126 -13.40 -35.69 -5.03
C ASP A 126 -11.88 -35.60 -4.77
N THR A 127 -11.19 -36.74 -4.83
CA THR A 127 -9.76 -36.84 -4.57
C THR A 127 -9.05 -37.62 -5.66
N LEU A 128 -7.97 -37.03 -6.21
CA LEU A 128 -7.07 -37.72 -7.15
C LEU A 128 -5.66 -37.86 -6.53
N ASN A 129 -5.18 -39.07 -6.46
CA ASN A 129 -3.83 -39.41 -6.04
C ASN A 129 -3.02 -40.02 -7.20
N VAL A 130 -1.84 -39.47 -7.46
CA VAL A 130 -0.94 -39.93 -8.53
C VAL A 130 0.43 -40.23 -7.94
N GLY A 131 0.83 -41.52 -8.01
CA GLY A 131 2.08 -41.98 -7.44
C GLY A 131 2.03 -42.21 -5.92
N THR A 132 3.19 -42.48 -5.33
CA THR A 132 3.35 -42.77 -3.88
C THR A 132 4.63 -42.10 -3.39
N GLN A 133 4.68 -41.78 -2.09
CA GLN A 133 5.79 -41.05 -1.44
C GLN A 133 7.19 -41.64 -1.66
N ASN A 134 7.32 -42.92 -2.04
CA ASN A 134 8.60 -43.60 -2.21
C ASN A 134 8.76 -44.22 -3.62
N GLY A 135 7.94 -43.81 -4.61
CA GLY A 135 7.93 -44.43 -5.93
C GLY A 135 8.64 -43.61 -7.01
N ALA A 136 9.36 -44.27 -7.90
CA ALA A 136 9.88 -43.67 -9.15
C ALA A 136 8.81 -43.59 -10.24
N ASP A 137 7.58 -43.25 -9.86
CA ASP A 137 6.45 -43.25 -10.78
C ASP A 137 6.46 -42.01 -11.63
N ARG A 138 6.19 -42.16 -12.91
CA ARG A 138 5.84 -41.07 -13.81
C ARG A 138 4.33 -40.84 -13.75
N GLY A 139 3.91 -39.56 -13.84
CA GLY A 139 2.51 -39.22 -13.73
C GLY A 139 1.68 -39.52 -15.00
N ILE A 140 0.98 -38.54 -15.46
CA ILE A 140 0.04 -38.66 -16.59
C ILE A 140 0.72 -38.19 -17.88
N ARG A 141 0.68 -39.00 -18.93
CA ARG A 141 1.28 -38.70 -20.23
C ARG A 141 0.27 -38.67 -21.36
N LEU A 142 0.31 -37.61 -22.14
CA LEU A 142 -0.40 -37.49 -23.42
C LEU A 142 0.66 -37.62 -24.53
N THR A 143 0.59 -38.68 -25.30
CA THR A 143 1.70 -39.03 -26.22
C THR A 143 1.23 -39.73 -27.51
N GLY A 144 2.04 -39.73 -28.57
CA GLY A 144 1.81 -40.56 -29.74
C GLY A 144 0.58 -40.17 -30.55
N ALA A 145 0.31 -38.90 -30.75
CA ALA A 145 -0.66 -38.50 -31.74
C ALA A 145 -0.08 -38.77 -33.13
N GLY A 146 -0.63 -39.72 -33.86
CA GLY A 146 -0.43 -39.79 -35.30
C GLY A 146 -0.94 -38.51 -36.00
N THR A 147 -1.15 -38.52 -37.27
CA THR A 147 -1.68 -37.35 -38.04
C THR A 147 -3.11 -36.91 -37.70
N GLY A 148 -3.70 -37.39 -36.60
CA GLY A 148 -5.05 -37.12 -36.13
C GLY A 148 -5.19 -35.96 -35.14
N ALA A 149 -6.38 -35.73 -34.64
CA ALA A 149 -6.65 -34.80 -33.54
C ALA A 149 -5.84 -35.15 -32.27
N GLY A 150 -5.31 -34.19 -31.53
CA GLY A 150 -4.50 -34.42 -30.35
C GLY A 150 -5.27 -35.13 -29.21
N ASN A 151 -4.55 -35.66 -28.25
CA ASN A 151 -5.15 -36.24 -27.03
C ASN A 151 -5.75 -35.14 -26.14
N ARG A 152 -6.84 -35.48 -25.42
CA ARG A 152 -7.48 -34.54 -24.51
C ARG A 152 -7.70 -35.17 -23.14
N LEU A 153 -7.20 -34.53 -22.12
CA LEU A 153 -7.42 -34.89 -20.73
C LEU A 153 -8.16 -33.75 -20.03
N THR A 154 -9.20 -34.07 -19.28
CA THR A 154 -9.85 -33.10 -18.38
C THR A 154 -9.89 -33.68 -16.97
N ILE A 155 -9.43 -32.95 -15.99
CA ILE A 155 -9.47 -33.38 -14.57
C ILE A 155 -10.31 -32.38 -13.77
N HIS A 156 -11.32 -32.90 -13.10
CA HIS A 156 -12.08 -32.20 -12.09
C HIS A 156 -11.90 -32.94 -10.77
N ALA A 157 -11.40 -32.25 -9.77
CA ALA A 157 -11.22 -32.77 -8.42
C ALA A 157 -11.30 -31.65 -7.38
N ASN A 158 -11.71 -31.97 -6.15
CA ASN A 158 -11.60 -31.03 -5.04
C ASN A 158 -10.16 -31.02 -4.50
N GLU A 159 -9.50 -32.18 -4.49
CA GLU A 159 -8.12 -32.31 -4.05
C GLU A 159 -7.30 -33.21 -4.98
N ILE A 160 -6.07 -32.76 -5.30
CA ILE A 160 -5.11 -33.55 -6.06
C ILE A 160 -3.81 -33.63 -5.25
N THR A 161 -3.31 -34.85 -5.08
CA THR A 161 -2.00 -35.13 -4.49
C THR A 161 -1.16 -35.93 -5.49
N SER A 162 0.03 -35.43 -5.81
CA SER A 162 0.97 -36.07 -6.71
C SER A 162 2.32 -36.28 -6.02
N TYR A 163 2.77 -37.54 -6.01
CA TYR A 163 4.11 -37.94 -5.58
C TYR A 163 4.75 -38.75 -6.70
N THR A 164 5.32 -38.03 -7.66
CA THR A 164 5.95 -38.66 -8.83
C THR A 164 7.45 -38.47 -8.79
N GLY A 165 8.20 -39.38 -9.39
CA GLY A 165 9.65 -39.27 -9.54
C GLY A 165 9.99 -38.17 -10.54
N ASP A 166 9.17 -38.02 -11.59
CA ASP A 166 9.40 -37.13 -12.72
C ASP A 166 8.28 -36.06 -12.77
N GLU A 167 7.40 -36.19 -13.73
CA GLU A 167 6.30 -35.24 -13.99
C GLU A 167 4.96 -35.67 -13.37
N PHE A 168 4.11 -34.71 -12.99
CA PHE A 168 2.69 -34.95 -12.72
C PHE A 168 1.91 -35.09 -14.03
N VAL A 169 2.05 -34.12 -14.94
CA VAL A 169 1.45 -34.16 -16.29
C VAL A 169 2.49 -33.75 -17.33
N HIS A 170 2.65 -34.62 -18.33
CA HIS A 170 3.53 -34.39 -19.47
C HIS A 170 2.76 -34.57 -20.80
N VAL A 171 2.68 -33.51 -21.56
CA VAL A 171 2.25 -33.55 -22.96
C VAL A 171 3.49 -33.75 -23.83
N ARG A 172 3.76 -35.00 -24.26
CA ARG A 172 4.99 -35.38 -25.00
C ARG A 172 4.60 -36.02 -26.35
N ASN A 173 5.29 -35.62 -27.42
CA ASN A 173 5.12 -36.18 -28.78
C ASN A 173 3.64 -36.29 -29.17
N GLY A 174 2.82 -35.39 -28.66
CA GLY A 174 1.37 -35.49 -28.81
C GLY A 174 0.82 -34.87 -30.07
N GLY A 175 1.71 -34.34 -30.95
CA GLY A 175 1.28 -33.58 -32.09
C GLY A 175 0.55 -32.26 -31.73
N ALA A 176 0.50 -31.35 -32.67
CA ALA A 176 -0.26 -30.11 -32.50
C ALA A 176 -1.71 -30.42 -32.10
N GLY A 177 -2.13 -29.91 -30.94
CA GLY A 177 -3.52 -30.02 -30.49
C GLY A 177 -3.80 -30.93 -29.29
N SER A 178 -2.80 -31.58 -28.69
CA SER A 178 -3.01 -32.27 -27.41
C SER A 178 -3.17 -31.26 -26.26
N VAL A 179 -4.19 -31.48 -25.43
CA VAL A 179 -4.59 -30.56 -24.35
C VAL A 179 -4.83 -31.33 -23.06
N ALA A 180 -4.25 -30.85 -21.96
CA ALA A 180 -4.59 -31.28 -20.62
C ALA A 180 -5.18 -30.10 -19.83
N ASP A 181 -6.45 -30.19 -19.47
CA ASP A 181 -7.16 -29.24 -18.63
C ASP A 181 -7.24 -29.80 -17.20
N ILE A 182 -6.55 -29.19 -16.26
CA ILE A 182 -6.51 -29.58 -14.84
C ILE A 182 -7.29 -28.52 -14.07
N GLY A 183 -8.54 -28.83 -13.73
CA GLY A 183 -9.53 -27.81 -13.39
C GLY A 183 -9.93 -26.97 -14.60
N THR A 184 -10.85 -26.06 -14.39
CA THR A 184 -11.25 -25.01 -15.34
C THR A 184 -11.45 -23.70 -14.59
N ALA A 185 -11.62 -22.59 -15.30
CA ALA A 185 -11.87 -21.30 -14.66
C ALA A 185 -13.12 -21.33 -13.75
N ASP A 186 -14.16 -22.08 -14.17
CA ASP A 186 -15.43 -22.19 -13.45
C ASP A 186 -15.43 -23.33 -12.41
N ARG A 187 -14.53 -24.31 -12.56
CA ARG A 187 -14.42 -25.46 -11.68
C ARG A 187 -12.94 -25.74 -11.38
N ARG A 188 -12.41 -24.93 -10.48
CA ARG A 188 -11.02 -24.99 -10.05
C ARG A 188 -10.78 -26.20 -9.16
N ILE A 189 -9.54 -26.70 -9.14
CA ILE A 189 -9.10 -27.66 -8.13
C ILE A 189 -9.04 -26.89 -6.79
N GLY A 190 -9.71 -27.40 -5.76
CA GLY A 190 -9.71 -26.72 -4.46
C GLY A 190 -8.32 -26.70 -3.85
N LYS A 191 -7.64 -27.88 -3.81
CA LYS A 191 -6.28 -27.98 -3.32
C LYS A 191 -5.44 -28.90 -4.19
N PHE A 192 -4.25 -28.41 -4.57
CA PHE A 192 -3.28 -29.19 -5.31
C PHE A 192 -1.95 -29.26 -4.56
N THR A 193 -1.38 -30.47 -4.45
CA THR A 193 -0.06 -30.68 -3.88
C THR A 193 0.71 -31.64 -4.77
N ALA A 194 1.85 -31.20 -5.31
CA ALA A 194 2.77 -32.04 -6.05
C ALA A 194 4.17 -31.98 -5.47
N LYS A 195 4.79 -33.17 -5.35
CA LYS A 195 6.17 -33.31 -4.92
C LYS A 195 6.90 -34.27 -5.85
N THR A 196 8.09 -33.84 -6.32
CA THR A 196 8.97 -34.72 -7.08
C THR A 196 9.99 -35.40 -6.17
N GLY A 197 10.14 -36.71 -6.28
CA GLY A 197 10.99 -37.50 -5.37
C GLY A 197 12.37 -37.83 -5.93
N TRP A 198 12.62 -37.72 -7.22
CA TRP A 198 13.87 -38.15 -7.87
C TRP A 198 14.25 -37.29 -9.06
N GLY A 199 15.42 -36.71 -9.00
CA GLY A 199 15.98 -35.91 -10.09
C GLY A 199 17.50 -35.97 -10.05
N LYS A 200 18.11 -37.16 -10.11
CA LYS A 200 19.56 -37.21 -9.93
C LYS A 200 20.36 -37.02 -11.22
N ASP A 201 19.90 -37.42 -12.36
CA ASP A 201 20.86 -37.55 -13.49
C ASP A 201 20.34 -37.21 -14.89
N ASP A 202 19.11 -36.70 -15.12
CA ASP A 202 18.70 -36.48 -16.51
C ASP A 202 17.92 -35.18 -16.77
N TYR A 203 18.36 -34.56 -17.80
CA TYR A 203 17.88 -33.37 -18.49
C TYR A 203 16.37 -33.07 -18.33
N GLY A 204 16.07 -32.06 -17.55
CA GLY A 204 14.90 -31.24 -17.81
C GLY A 204 13.54 -31.87 -17.51
N VAL A 205 13.32 -32.40 -16.34
CA VAL A 205 12.00 -32.86 -15.88
C VAL A 205 11.32 -31.76 -15.07
N ALA A 206 10.08 -31.46 -15.43
CA ALA A 206 9.26 -30.50 -14.69
C ALA A 206 7.95 -31.14 -14.22
N ILE A 207 7.39 -30.69 -13.10
CA ILE A 207 6.12 -31.21 -12.58
C ILE A 207 4.99 -31.07 -13.62
N LEU A 208 4.92 -29.92 -14.29
CA LEU A 208 4.07 -29.70 -15.48
C LEU A 208 4.97 -29.47 -16.69
N GLN A 209 4.94 -30.39 -17.66
CA GLN A 209 5.80 -30.34 -18.82
C GLN A 209 5.04 -30.42 -20.13
N VAL A 210 5.39 -29.50 -21.05
CA VAL A 210 4.79 -29.43 -22.38
C VAL A 210 5.85 -29.51 -23.45
N ASN A 211 5.61 -30.37 -24.46
CA ASN A 211 6.48 -30.49 -25.65
C ASN A 211 5.64 -30.52 -26.93
N GLU A 212 6.24 -30.14 -28.04
CA GLU A 212 5.75 -30.35 -29.42
C GLU A 212 4.32 -29.80 -29.69
N GLY A 213 4.06 -28.57 -29.23
CA GLY A 213 2.82 -27.85 -29.52
C GLY A 213 1.62 -28.23 -28.67
N GLY A 214 1.82 -29.00 -27.61
CA GLY A 214 0.77 -29.30 -26.65
C GLY A 214 0.39 -28.11 -25.77
N THR A 215 -0.71 -28.27 -25.04
CA THR A 215 -1.18 -27.26 -24.08
C THR A 215 -1.51 -27.93 -22.74
N ILE A 216 -1.09 -27.30 -21.65
CA ILE A 216 -1.61 -27.60 -20.30
C ILE A 216 -2.25 -26.33 -19.75
N ASN A 217 -3.50 -26.44 -19.30
CA ASN A 217 -4.20 -25.42 -18.54
C ASN A 217 -4.42 -25.93 -17.12
N PHE A 218 -3.97 -25.16 -16.14
CA PHE A 218 -4.02 -25.52 -14.73
C PHE A 218 -4.75 -24.44 -13.94
N TYR A 219 -5.84 -24.82 -13.27
CA TYR A 219 -6.67 -23.93 -12.47
C TYR A 219 -6.88 -24.49 -11.09
N ALA A 220 -6.42 -23.80 -10.06
CA ALA A 220 -6.61 -24.21 -8.66
C ALA A 220 -6.88 -23.01 -7.73
N ASP A 221 -7.52 -23.26 -6.60
CA ASP A 221 -7.64 -22.25 -5.55
C ASP A 221 -6.35 -22.20 -4.72
N GLU A 222 -5.82 -23.34 -4.34
CA GLU A 222 -4.54 -23.44 -3.65
C GLU A 222 -3.67 -24.50 -4.35
N ALA A 223 -2.43 -24.14 -4.67
CA ALA A 223 -1.48 -25.08 -5.26
C ALA A 223 -0.10 -24.97 -4.61
N THR A 224 0.49 -26.11 -4.30
CA THR A 224 1.85 -26.25 -3.82
C THR A 224 2.62 -27.20 -4.75
N PHE A 225 3.70 -26.68 -5.33
CA PHE A 225 4.65 -27.43 -6.14
C PHE A 225 5.98 -27.50 -5.41
N ASP A 226 6.40 -28.70 -5.03
CA ASP A 226 7.70 -28.96 -4.39
C ASP A 226 8.60 -29.72 -5.36
N GLY A 227 9.45 -28.98 -6.05
CA GLY A 227 10.50 -29.48 -6.94
C GLY A 227 11.91 -29.33 -6.35
N SER A 228 12.03 -29.02 -5.07
CA SER A 228 13.29 -28.69 -4.37
C SER A 228 14.36 -29.77 -4.43
N THR A 229 13.96 -31.04 -4.63
CA THR A 229 14.88 -32.19 -4.76
C THR A 229 15.43 -32.35 -6.18
N ASN A 230 14.95 -31.59 -7.15
CA ASN A 230 15.33 -31.70 -8.55
C ASN A 230 16.38 -30.62 -8.90
N ILE A 231 17.66 -31.02 -8.94
CA ILE A 231 18.81 -30.11 -9.16
C ILE A 231 18.83 -29.55 -10.58
N SER A 232 18.28 -30.25 -11.56
CA SER A 232 18.32 -29.88 -12.98
C SER A 232 16.94 -29.66 -13.61
N GLY A 233 15.86 -29.94 -12.89
CA GLY A 233 14.48 -29.79 -13.34
C GLY A 233 13.78 -28.59 -12.71
N GLY A 234 12.71 -28.17 -13.34
CA GLY A 234 11.86 -27.07 -12.89
C GLY A 234 10.50 -27.56 -12.42
N VAL A 235 9.77 -26.67 -11.80
CA VAL A 235 8.36 -26.90 -11.50
C VAL A 235 7.54 -26.81 -12.81
N PHE A 236 7.88 -25.86 -13.66
CA PHE A 236 7.25 -25.65 -14.97
C PHE A 236 8.32 -25.63 -16.05
N GLY A 237 8.10 -26.33 -17.13
CA GLY A 237 9.10 -26.38 -18.19
C GLY A 237 8.67 -27.02 -19.50
N SER A 238 9.56 -26.91 -20.49
CA SER A 238 9.37 -27.51 -21.79
C SER A 238 10.72 -28.00 -22.36
N GLY A 239 10.70 -29.19 -22.99
CA GLY A 239 11.82 -29.65 -23.79
C GLY A 239 11.82 -29.11 -25.22
N SER A 240 10.74 -28.48 -25.67
CA SER A 240 10.59 -27.95 -27.04
C SER A 240 9.68 -26.71 -27.10
N TYR A 241 8.51 -26.79 -27.64
CA TYR A 241 7.54 -25.70 -27.74
C TYR A 241 6.16 -26.15 -27.28
N GLY A 242 5.33 -25.20 -26.88
CA GLY A 242 3.98 -25.47 -26.38
C GLY A 242 3.48 -24.35 -25.48
N THR A 243 2.33 -24.57 -24.87
CA THR A 243 1.71 -23.57 -23.99
C THR A 243 1.40 -24.18 -22.62
N LEU A 244 1.84 -23.48 -21.58
CA LEU A 244 1.52 -23.82 -20.19
C LEU A 244 0.89 -22.61 -19.52
N ASN A 245 -0.38 -22.72 -19.16
CA ASN A 245 -1.12 -21.71 -18.41
C ASN A 245 -1.37 -22.22 -17.01
N VAL A 246 -0.94 -21.47 -16.01
CA VAL A 246 -1.15 -21.73 -14.59
C VAL A 246 -1.90 -20.55 -14.00
N ASP A 247 -3.12 -20.78 -13.51
CA ASP A 247 -3.96 -19.77 -12.89
C ASP A 247 -4.41 -20.28 -11.50
N VAL A 248 -3.86 -19.68 -10.44
CA VAL A 248 -4.02 -20.13 -9.07
C VAL A 248 -4.31 -18.95 -8.14
N ASN A 249 -5.25 -19.09 -7.21
CA ASN A 249 -5.49 -18.03 -6.25
C ASN A 249 -4.31 -17.91 -5.26
N LYS A 250 -3.85 -19.02 -4.68
CA LYS A 250 -2.69 -19.06 -3.79
C LYS A 250 -1.67 -20.08 -4.28
N LEU A 251 -0.54 -19.61 -4.79
CA LEU A 251 0.48 -20.44 -5.44
C LEU A 251 1.78 -20.43 -4.65
N ASN A 252 2.18 -21.61 -4.21
CA ASN A 252 3.47 -21.86 -3.57
C ASN A 252 4.33 -22.74 -4.46
N ILE A 253 5.53 -22.28 -4.77
CA ILE A 253 6.52 -23.00 -5.59
C ILE A 253 7.82 -23.08 -4.79
N ASP A 254 8.31 -24.29 -4.61
CA ASP A 254 9.67 -24.57 -4.13
C ASP A 254 10.41 -25.33 -5.26
N GLY A 255 11.19 -24.59 -6.04
CA GLY A 255 11.87 -25.11 -7.23
C GLY A 255 11.88 -24.08 -8.37
N ASN A 256 12.62 -24.36 -9.43
CA ASN A 256 12.86 -23.42 -10.51
C ASN A 256 11.70 -23.36 -11.52
N ILE A 257 11.45 -22.17 -12.06
CA ILE A 257 10.65 -21.98 -13.26
C ILE A 257 11.63 -21.95 -14.44
N CYS A 258 11.56 -22.96 -15.30
CA CYS A 258 12.50 -23.12 -16.39
C CYS A 258 11.77 -23.10 -17.73
N GLY A 259 12.16 -22.17 -18.58
CA GLY A 259 11.52 -22.00 -19.88
C GLY A 259 11.77 -23.16 -20.86
N THR A 260 12.99 -23.55 -21.09
CA THR A 260 13.32 -24.64 -22.03
C THR A 260 14.55 -25.43 -21.60
N TYR A 261 14.43 -26.75 -21.74
CA TYR A 261 15.55 -27.69 -21.65
C TYR A 261 15.73 -28.35 -23.01
N GLY A 262 16.88 -28.21 -23.61
CA GLY A 262 17.30 -28.99 -24.78
C GLY A 262 17.37 -28.24 -26.12
N LEU A 263 18.06 -28.89 -27.04
CA LEU A 263 18.34 -28.43 -28.40
C LEU A 263 17.09 -28.50 -29.27
N ILE A 264 16.49 -27.38 -29.63
CA ILE A 264 15.46 -27.31 -30.66
C ILE A 264 16.12 -26.82 -31.96
N THR A 265 15.85 -27.51 -33.04
CA THR A 265 16.52 -27.31 -34.32
C THR A 265 15.75 -26.48 -35.34
N THR A 266 14.61 -25.86 -34.97
CA THR A 266 13.78 -25.13 -35.93
C THR A 266 13.31 -23.78 -35.40
N ASP A 267 13.38 -22.76 -36.21
CA ASP A 267 13.18 -21.33 -35.92
C ASP A 267 11.76 -20.87 -35.70
N THR A 268 10.75 -21.75 -35.81
CA THR A 268 9.34 -21.31 -35.96
C THR A 268 8.47 -21.49 -34.74
N HIS A 269 8.99 -21.97 -33.63
CA HIS A 269 8.16 -22.42 -32.52
C HIS A 269 8.50 -21.71 -31.19
N THR A 270 7.47 -21.30 -30.44
CA THR A 270 7.58 -20.59 -29.16
C THR A 270 7.10 -21.49 -28.03
N PHE A 271 7.85 -21.52 -26.93
CA PHE A 271 7.32 -21.97 -25.65
C PHE A 271 6.73 -20.76 -24.91
N TYR A 272 5.48 -20.87 -24.51
CA TYR A 272 4.75 -19.85 -23.80
C TYR A 272 4.32 -20.36 -22.42
N LEU A 273 4.89 -19.78 -21.36
CA LEU A 273 4.52 -20.05 -19.98
C LEU A 273 3.86 -18.81 -19.39
N ASN A 274 2.66 -18.96 -18.92
CA ASN A 274 1.91 -17.91 -18.25
C ASN A 274 1.52 -18.38 -16.84
N VAL A 275 2.16 -17.81 -15.82
CA VAL A 275 1.88 -18.06 -14.41
C VAL A 275 1.10 -16.88 -13.87
N ARG A 276 -0.13 -17.10 -13.47
CA ARG A 276 -0.99 -16.12 -12.81
C ARG A 276 -1.32 -16.58 -11.40
N ALA A 277 -1.15 -15.69 -10.42
CA ALA A 277 -1.52 -15.92 -9.03
C ALA A 277 -2.12 -14.66 -8.39
N LYS A 278 -3.06 -14.80 -7.46
CA LYS A 278 -3.41 -13.69 -6.57
C LYS A 278 -2.35 -13.51 -5.49
N GLU A 279 -1.90 -14.63 -4.92
CA GLU A 279 -0.79 -14.66 -3.97
C GLU A 279 0.27 -15.64 -4.48
N LEU A 280 1.50 -15.14 -4.67
CA LEU A 280 2.64 -15.93 -5.14
C LEU A 280 3.71 -16.03 -4.03
N SER A 281 4.18 -17.25 -3.77
CA SER A 281 5.42 -17.51 -3.04
C SER A 281 6.27 -18.44 -3.90
N LEU A 282 7.38 -17.93 -4.40
CA LEU A 282 8.33 -18.68 -5.23
C LEU A 282 9.68 -18.75 -4.52
N LYS A 283 10.18 -19.97 -4.31
CA LYS A 283 11.56 -20.25 -3.90
C LYS A 283 12.26 -20.97 -5.02
N GLY A 284 13.12 -20.29 -5.72
CA GLY A 284 13.84 -20.82 -6.87
C GLY A 284 14.03 -19.78 -7.97
N ASP A 285 14.82 -20.15 -8.98
CA ASP A 285 15.18 -19.28 -10.08
C ASP A 285 14.15 -19.32 -11.21
N ILE A 286 14.05 -18.20 -11.93
CA ILE A 286 13.36 -18.12 -13.22
C ILE A 286 14.41 -18.13 -14.32
N ASN A 287 14.46 -19.20 -15.10
CA ASN A 287 15.35 -19.33 -16.25
C ASN A 287 14.55 -19.26 -17.55
N PHE A 288 14.90 -18.33 -18.44
CA PHE A 288 14.22 -18.17 -19.72
C PHE A 288 15.24 -18.09 -20.87
N GLY A 289 14.92 -18.78 -21.97
CA GLY A 289 15.86 -19.01 -23.04
C GLY A 289 16.71 -20.26 -22.79
N SER A 290 17.59 -20.58 -23.71
CA SER A 290 18.46 -21.77 -23.68
C SER A 290 19.90 -21.34 -23.54
N LYS A 291 20.63 -21.86 -22.58
CA LYS A 291 22.07 -21.71 -22.46
C LYS A 291 22.73 -22.75 -23.42
N GLY A 292 22.91 -22.40 -24.69
CA GLY A 292 23.52 -23.27 -25.67
C GLY A 292 25.01 -23.42 -25.48
N ASP A 293 25.57 -24.59 -25.82
CA ASP A 293 26.99 -24.73 -25.98
C ASP A 293 27.50 -23.84 -27.14
N SER A 294 28.51 -23.07 -26.86
CA SER A 294 28.99 -21.86 -27.54
C SER A 294 29.50 -21.99 -28.99
N ALA A 295 29.26 -23.07 -29.70
CA ALA A 295 29.94 -23.30 -30.98
C ALA A 295 29.11 -23.19 -32.27
N SER A 296 27.78 -22.98 -32.20
CA SER A 296 26.93 -22.96 -33.40
C SER A 296 25.85 -21.89 -33.45
N HIS A 297 26.15 -20.68 -33.03
CA HIS A 297 25.20 -19.60 -32.76
C HIS A 297 24.59 -18.87 -33.95
N SER A 298 24.70 -19.34 -35.18
CA SER A 298 24.41 -18.48 -36.31
C SER A 298 22.94 -18.38 -36.75
N ASN A 299 22.00 -19.26 -36.26
CA ASN A 299 20.64 -19.22 -36.86
C ASN A 299 19.49 -19.76 -36.01
N HIS A 300 19.48 -19.70 -34.69
CA HIS A 300 18.42 -20.37 -33.93
C HIS A 300 17.45 -19.38 -33.28
N GLY A 301 16.32 -19.15 -33.93
CA GLY A 301 15.26 -18.20 -33.57
C GLY A 301 14.31 -18.67 -32.46
N ARG A 302 14.82 -19.17 -31.37
CA ARG A 302 13.99 -19.67 -30.30
C ARG A 302 13.38 -18.55 -29.49
N ARG A 303 12.07 -18.56 -29.31
CA ARG A 303 11.37 -17.65 -28.43
C ARG A 303 10.81 -18.44 -27.25
N THR A 304 11.42 -18.30 -26.10
CA THR A 304 10.79 -18.66 -24.84
C THR A 304 10.18 -17.41 -24.25
N ILE A 305 8.90 -17.45 -23.89
CA ILE A 305 8.21 -16.37 -23.22
C ILE A 305 7.71 -16.90 -21.87
N VAL A 306 8.20 -16.32 -20.80
CA VAL A 306 7.77 -16.61 -19.44
C VAL A 306 7.10 -15.37 -18.86
N ASN A 307 5.83 -15.47 -18.48
CA ASN A 307 5.12 -14.44 -17.77
C ASN A 307 4.92 -14.86 -16.31
N VAL A 308 5.23 -13.96 -15.40
CA VAL A 308 4.88 -14.06 -13.99
C VAL A 308 3.97 -12.89 -13.64
N ASN A 309 2.71 -13.20 -13.40
CA ASN A 309 1.64 -12.25 -13.09
C ASN A 309 1.12 -12.56 -11.69
N ALA A 310 1.45 -11.75 -10.71
CA ALA A 310 0.94 -11.89 -9.35
C ALA A 310 0.19 -10.62 -8.93
N ASP A 311 -0.94 -10.76 -8.23
CA ASP A 311 -1.53 -9.58 -7.61
C ASP A 311 -0.56 -9.06 -6.54
N ARG A 312 0.00 -9.96 -5.71
CA ARG A 312 1.10 -9.71 -4.77
C ARG A 312 1.92 -10.98 -4.55
N GLY A 313 3.16 -10.83 -4.10
CA GLY A 313 3.96 -12.02 -3.78
C GLY A 313 5.41 -11.76 -3.45
N THR A 314 6.11 -12.86 -3.19
CA THR A 314 7.56 -12.91 -2.94
C THR A 314 8.22 -13.95 -3.83
N MET A 315 9.43 -13.63 -4.24
CA MET A 315 10.31 -14.53 -4.96
C MET A 315 11.69 -14.54 -4.28
N GLU A 316 12.16 -15.71 -3.87
CA GLU A 316 13.50 -15.94 -3.34
C GLU A 316 14.30 -16.73 -4.40
N GLY A 317 15.06 -16.03 -5.24
CA GLY A 317 15.84 -16.62 -6.34
C GLY A 317 16.20 -15.60 -7.41
N ASN A 318 16.92 -16.03 -8.42
CA ASN A 318 17.42 -15.17 -9.49
C ASN A 318 16.58 -15.31 -10.77
N VAL A 319 16.66 -14.30 -11.61
CA VAL A 319 16.08 -14.31 -12.95
C VAL A 319 17.21 -14.32 -13.98
N HIS A 320 17.33 -15.41 -14.73
CA HIS A 320 18.38 -15.60 -15.73
C HIS A 320 17.79 -15.70 -17.13
N GLY A 321 18.24 -14.82 -18.00
CA GLY A 321 17.82 -14.74 -19.40
C GLY A 321 18.94 -15.02 -20.38
N TYR A 322 18.65 -15.89 -21.33
CA TYR A 322 19.58 -16.32 -22.37
C TYR A 322 18.94 -16.25 -23.76
N GLU A 323 19.73 -16.20 -24.82
CA GLU A 323 19.39 -16.44 -26.23
C GLU A 323 17.94 -16.06 -26.63
N ARG A 324 17.64 -14.80 -26.86
CA ARG A 324 16.32 -14.33 -27.36
C ARG A 324 15.12 -14.75 -26.50
N GLY A 325 15.32 -15.38 -25.33
CA GLY A 325 14.28 -15.60 -24.36
C GLY A 325 13.68 -14.28 -23.86
N ARG A 326 12.43 -14.30 -23.42
CA ARG A 326 11.73 -13.14 -22.90
C ARG A 326 11.07 -13.48 -21.57
N VAL A 327 11.20 -12.60 -20.59
CA VAL A 327 10.44 -12.69 -19.34
C VAL A 327 9.64 -11.41 -19.13
N GLY A 328 8.35 -11.57 -18.78
CA GLY A 328 7.49 -10.50 -18.31
C GLY A 328 7.18 -10.71 -16.83
N ILE A 329 7.45 -9.73 -16.01
CA ILE A 329 7.17 -9.74 -14.57
C ILE A 329 6.25 -8.57 -14.26
N PHE A 330 5.07 -8.88 -13.73
CA PHE A 330 4.04 -7.90 -13.41
C PHE A 330 3.40 -8.19 -12.06
N SER A 331 3.14 -7.16 -11.28
CA SER A 331 2.35 -7.26 -10.06
C SER A 331 1.53 -5.98 -9.82
N GLU A 332 0.25 -6.14 -9.50
CA GLU A 332 -0.61 -4.99 -9.22
C GLU A 332 -0.29 -4.30 -7.88
N GLN A 333 -0.04 -5.10 -6.83
CA GLN A 333 0.14 -4.61 -5.46
C GLN A 333 1.60 -4.71 -4.99
N GLY A 334 2.44 -5.41 -5.71
CA GLY A 334 3.86 -5.56 -5.47
C GLY A 334 4.34 -7.01 -5.48
N LEU A 335 5.39 -7.28 -6.24
CA LEU A 335 6.19 -8.50 -6.20
C LEU A 335 7.58 -8.15 -5.69
N GLU A 336 7.95 -8.73 -4.56
CA GLU A 336 9.28 -8.58 -3.99
C GLU A 336 10.18 -9.73 -4.44
N ILE A 337 11.31 -9.41 -5.08
CA ILE A 337 12.30 -10.37 -5.58
C ILE A 337 13.57 -10.25 -4.73
N THR A 338 13.88 -11.31 -3.99
CA THR A 338 15.15 -11.43 -3.27
C THR A 338 16.13 -12.23 -4.14
N GLY A 339 16.96 -11.53 -4.92
CA GLY A 339 17.90 -12.13 -5.87
C GLY A 339 18.36 -11.15 -6.93
N ASN A 340 18.98 -11.64 -8.00
CA ASN A 340 19.50 -10.83 -9.08
C ASN A 340 18.75 -11.10 -10.39
N ILE A 341 18.79 -10.13 -11.30
CA ILE A 341 18.34 -10.29 -12.68
C ILE A 341 19.57 -10.22 -13.60
N THR A 342 19.87 -11.30 -14.31
CA THR A 342 20.95 -11.35 -15.29
C THR A 342 20.37 -11.68 -16.66
N VAL A 343 20.63 -10.85 -17.65
CA VAL A 343 20.16 -11.05 -19.02
C VAL A 343 21.34 -10.92 -19.99
N GLU A 344 21.53 -11.92 -20.83
CA GLU A 344 22.63 -11.98 -21.80
C GLU A 344 22.14 -12.51 -23.14
N ASP A 345 22.98 -12.47 -24.20
CA ASP A 345 22.77 -13.09 -25.52
C ASP A 345 21.42 -12.78 -26.18
N TRP A 346 21.05 -11.49 -26.34
CA TRP A 346 19.76 -11.08 -26.92
C TRP A 346 18.53 -11.38 -26.06
N GLY A 347 18.70 -11.85 -24.84
CA GLY A 347 17.60 -12.03 -23.90
C GLY A 347 16.87 -10.71 -23.61
N LYS A 348 15.60 -10.78 -23.26
CA LYS A 348 14.77 -9.59 -22.98
C LYS A 348 14.01 -9.74 -21.67
N ALA A 349 14.22 -8.81 -20.75
CA ALA A 349 13.43 -8.69 -19.52
C ALA A 349 12.48 -7.50 -19.60
N TYR A 350 11.26 -7.71 -19.13
CA TYR A 350 10.21 -6.69 -19.04
C TYR A 350 9.74 -6.64 -17.59
N LEU A 351 10.01 -5.53 -16.92
CA LEU A 351 9.58 -5.28 -15.54
C LEU A 351 8.37 -4.35 -15.54
N GLY A 352 7.31 -4.75 -14.85
CA GLY A 352 6.02 -4.08 -14.93
C GLY A 352 5.30 -4.30 -16.27
N ALA A 353 5.54 -5.44 -16.95
CA ALA A 353 4.81 -5.77 -18.17
C ALA A 353 4.65 -7.28 -18.37
N LEU A 354 3.58 -7.67 -19.05
CA LEU A 354 3.29 -9.03 -19.51
C LEU A 354 3.31 -9.09 -21.03
N LEU A 355 3.64 -10.25 -21.56
CA LEU A 355 3.82 -10.47 -22.99
C LEU A 355 2.78 -11.45 -23.53
N LYS A 356 2.28 -11.19 -24.74
CA LYS A 356 1.54 -12.18 -25.55
C LYS A 356 2.47 -13.25 -26.07
N ASN A 357 1.90 -14.32 -26.61
CA ASN A 357 2.64 -15.43 -27.23
C ASN A 357 3.46 -15.04 -28.47
N ASP A 358 3.16 -13.90 -29.10
CA ASP A 358 3.96 -13.31 -30.17
C ASP A 358 5.11 -12.42 -29.65
N GLY A 359 5.16 -12.22 -28.34
CA GLY A 359 6.17 -11.41 -27.63
C GLY A 359 5.92 -9.91 -27.68
N THR A 360 4.72 -9.48 -28.11
CA THR A 360 4.27 -8.10 -27.92
C THR A 360 3.74 -7.90 -26.50
N ILE A 361 3.73 -6.66 -26.02
CA ILE A 361 3.23 -6.34 -24.68
C ILE A 361 1.71 -6.50 -24.63
N GLU A 362 1.24 -7.18 -23.60
CA GLU A 362 -0.20 -7.39 -23.33
C GLU A 362 -0.71 -6.43 -22.25
N LYS A 363 0.06 -6.25 -21.18
CA LYS A 363 -0.31 -5.45 -20.00
C LYS A 363 0.91 -4.73 -19.47
N GLU A 364 0.77 -3.51 -19.01
CA GLU A 364 1.83 -2.71 -18.39
C GLU A 364 1.35 -2.07 -17.09
N GLY A 365 2.30 -1.63 -16.26
CA GLY A 365 2.06 -0.99 -14.96
C GLY A 365 2.55 -1.82 -13.79
N GLY A 366 2.02 -1.52 -12.61
CA GLY A 366 2.27 -2.28 -11.39
C GLY A 366 3.61 -1.97 -10.70
N LEU A 367 3.92 -2.77 -9.67
CA LEU A 367 5.07 -2.58 -8.80
C LEU A 367 5.93 -3.85 -8.74
N VAL A 368 7.23 -3.70 -9.00
CA VAL A 368 8.23 -4.76 -8.84
C VAL A 368 9.38 -4.23 -7.98
N SER A 369 9.73 -4.93 -6.91
CA SER A 369 10.86 -4.60 -6.04
C SER A 369 11.91 -5.70 -6.12
N LEU A 370 13.17 -5.32 -6.31
CA LEU A 370 14.32 -6.22 -6.38
C LEU A 370 15.34 -5.81 -5.32
N THR A 371 15.79 -6.74 -4.49
CA THR A 371 16.85 -6.46 -3.49
C THR A 371 18.25 -6.56 -4.06
N GLY A 372 18.45 -7.34 -5.11
CA GLY A 372 19.76 -7.59 -5.75
C GLY A 372 20.07 -6.69 -6.92
N ASN A 373 20.98 -7.16 -7.77
CA ASN A 373 21.50 -6.43 -8.92
C ASN A 373 20.76 -6.77 -10.21
N VAL A 374 20.86 -5.85 -11.18
CA VAL A 374 20.46 -6.09 -12.57
C VAL A 374 21.69 -6.00 -13.47
N ASP A 375 22.01 -7.07 -14.19
CA ASP A 375 23.20 -7.17 -15.06
C ASP A 375 22.79 -7.54 -16.49
N LEU A 376 23.07 -6.65 -17.42
CA LEU A 376 22.77 -6.82 -18.84
C LEU A 376 24.06 -6.94 -19.64
N LYS A 377 24.18 -7.98 -20.44
CA LYS A 377 25.35 -8.28 -21.29
C LYS A 377 24.93 -8.65 -22.70
N ASP A 378 25.86 -8.57 -23.63
CA ASP A 378 25.80 -9.20 -24.96
C ASP A 378 24.47 -8.98 -25.70
N ARG A 379 24.12 -7.73 -25.99
CA ARG A 379 22.89 -7.33 -26.70
C ARG A 379 21.57 -7.63 -25.96
N ALA A 380 21.65 -7.79 -24.64
CA ALA A 380 20.47 -7.92 -23.83
C ALA A 380 19.59 -6.67 -23.84
N HIS A 381 18.29 -6.85 -23.58
CA HIS A 381 17.33 -5.74 -23.48
C HIS A 381 16.63 -5.76 -22.14
N LEU A 382 16.45 -4.58 -21.57
CA LEU A 382 15.61 -4.34 -20.42
C LEU A 382 14.54 -3.30 -20.76
N THR A 383 13.30 -3.60 -20.46
CA THR A 383 12.18 -2.69 -20.68
C THR A 383 11.37 -2.55 -19.38
N PHE A 384 11.14 -1.32 -18.97
CA PHE A 384 10.21 -0.97 -17.92
C PHE A 384 8.88 -0.59 -18.56
N GLY A 385 7.79 -1.24 -18.13
CA GLY A 385 6.45 -1.03 -18.69
C GLY A 385 5.89 0.35 -18.38
N ASN A 386 5.06 0.89 -19.26
CA ASN A 386 4.42 2.19 -19.03
C ASN A 386 3.64 2.22 -17.72
N GLY A 387 3.82 3.29 -16.94
CA GLY A 387 3.16 3.47 -15.64
C GLY A 387 3.59 2.48 -14.57
N SER A 388 4.63 1.67 -14.81
CA SER A 388 5.19 0.78 -13.80
C SER A 388 6.12 1.53 -12.85
N ARG A 389 6.26 1.00 -11.64
CA ARG A 389 7.30 1.38 -10.69
C ARG A 389 8.18 0.17 -10.40
N THR A 390 9.48 0.31 -10.63
CA THR A 390 10.47 -0.71 -10.31
C THR A 390 11.46 -0.15 -9.30
N ILE A 391 11.68 -0.88 -8.20
CA ILE A 391 12.65 -0.52 -7.17
C ILE A 391 13.79 -1.53 -7.25
N VAL A 392 15.03 -1.05 -7.38
CA VAL A 392 16.23 -1.89 -7.42
C VAL A 392 17.13 -1.54 -6.24
N GLY A 393 17.24 -2.45 -5.27
CA GLY A 393 18.04 -2.26 -4.06
C GLY A 393 19.55 -2.31 -4.31
N GLY A 394 19.98 -3.12 -5.28
CA GLY A 394 21.36 -3.24 -5.70
C GLY A 394 21.74 -2.35 -6.88
N ASN A 395 22.78 -2.74 -7.61
CA ASN A 395 23.30 -2.00 -8.74
C ASN A 395 22.68 -2.45 -10.07
N ILE A 396 22.59 -1.52 -11.02
CA ILE A 396 22.23 -1.81 -12.41
C ILE A 396 23.47 -1.62 -13.27
N SER A 397 23.84 -2.64 -14.03
CA SER A 397 24.92 -2.61 -14.99
C SER A 397 24.41 -3.05 -16.37
N ALA A 398 24.42 -2.14 -17.32
CA ALA A 398 24.12 -2.44 -18.70
C ALA A 398 25.35 -2.15 -19.57
N GLY A 399 26.04 -3.21 -19.96
CA GLY A 399 27.29 -3.14 -20.72
C GLY A 399 27.09 -2.74 -22.18
N PRO A 400 28.19 -2.68 -22.97
CA PRO A 400 28.14 -2.37 -24.39
C PRO A 400 27.15 -3.25 -25.17
N GLN A 401 26.55 -2.71 -26.23
CA GLN A 401 25.57 -3.35 -27.12
C GLN A 401 24.22 -3.68 -26.45
N THR A 402 24.00 -3.30 -25.23
CA THR A 402 22.71 -3.49 -24.58
C THR A 402 21.71 -2.36 -24.90
N THR A 403 20.44 -2.62 -24.73
CA THR A 403 19.37 -1.61 -24.90
C THR A 403 18.51 -1.55 -23.64
N VAL A 404 18.30 -0.36 -23.12
CA VAL A 404 17.37 -0.11 -22.01
C VAL A 404 16.24 0.81 -22.49
N ARG A 405 15.00 0.47 -22.15
CA ARG A 405 13.82 1.28 -22.42
C ARG A 405 13.13 1.60 -21.11
N LEU A 406 13.20 2.86 -20.72
CA LEU A 406 12.42 3.43 -19.63
C LEU A 406 11.28 4.24 -20.25
N ASN A 407 10.21 3.56 -20.60
CA ASN A 407 9.01 4.23 -21.11
C ASN A 407 8.50 5.22 -20.04
N SER A 408 7.24 5.64 -20.03
CA SER A 408 6.70 6.48 -18.95
C SER A 408 6.61 5.70 -17.60
N ALA A 409 7.75 5.12 -17.19
CA ALA A 409 7.90 4.29 -15.99
C ALA A 409 8.77 4.97 -14.95
N GLU A 410 8.70 4.49 -13.72
CA GLU A 410 9.55 4.92 -12.61
C GLU A 410 10.53 3.82 -12.24
N LEU A 411 11.82 4.14 -12.29
CA LEU A 411 12.92 3.32 -11.79
C LEU A 411 13.49 3.99 -10.53
N GLU A 412 13.38 3.34 -9.40
CA GLU A 412 13.94 3.82 -8.14
C GLU A 412 15.17 3.00 -7.75
N LEU A 413 16.29 3.66 -7.48
CA LEU A 413 17.51 3.03 -6.98
C LEU A 413 17.49 3.03 -5.46
N GLY A 414 17.92 1.93 -4.86
CA GLY A 414 18.06 1.81 -3.40
C GLY A 414 19.09 2.77 -2.82
N PRO A 415 19.16 2.86 -1.48
CA PRO A 415 20.04 3.84 -0.78
C PRO A 415 21.54 3.70 -1.09
N GLU A 416 21.98 2.50 -1.50
CA GLU A 416 23.37 2.22 -1.89
C GLU A 416 23.47 1.84 -3.39
N GLY A 417 22.34 1.88 -4.11
CA GLY A 417 22.25 1.46 -5.50
C GLY A 417 22.90 2.47 -6.46
N THR A 418 23.56 1.96 -7.48
CA THR A 418 24.08 2.73 -8.63
C THR A 418 23.54 2.16 -9.92
N ALA A 419 23.47 2.99 -10.97
CA ALA A 419 23.07 2.53 -12.29
C ALA A 419 24.06 3.03 -13.37
N THR A 420 24.59 2.10 -14.15
CA THR A 420 25.46 2.39 -15.29
C THR A 420 24.85 1.80 -16.54
N PHE A 421 24.47 2.64 -17.48
CA PHE A 421 23.91 2.30 -18.78
C PHE A 421 24.90 2.71 -19.87
N ASP A 422 25.87 1.83 -20.14
CA ASP A 422 26.94 2.03 -21.14
C ASP A 422 26.61 1.31 -22.47
N GLY A 423 25.34 1.01 -22.70
CA GLY A 423 24.83 0.32 -23.85
C GLY A 423 24.70 1.21 -25.09
N ASP A 424 24.34 0.57 -26.22
CA ASP A 424 24.14 1.25 -27.52
C ASP A 424 22.98 2.26 -27.45
N GLN A 425 21.98 2.05 -26.59
CA GLN A 425 20.84 2.91 -26.48
C GLN A 425 20.16 2.87 -25.09
N PHE A 426 19.97 4.04 -24.51
CA PHE A 426 19.01 4.26 -23.43
C PHE A 426 17.88 5.15 -23.97
N PHE A 427 16.69 4.57 -24.08
CA PHE A 427 15.51 5.27 -24.56
C PHE A 427 14.55 5.59 -23.39
N SER A 428 14.11 6.85 -23.31
CA SER A 428 13.10 7.29 -22.36
C SER A 428 11.99 8.07 -23.06
N SER A 429 10.74 7.81 -22.72
CA SER A 429 9.59 8.58 -23.20
C SER A 429 8.83 9.21 -22.01
N GLY A 430 9.52 10.11 -21.29
CA GLY A 430 9.00 10.71 -20.05
C GLY A 430 9.13 9.83 -18.82
N GLY A 431 10.08 8.90 -18.83
CA GLY A 431 10.39 8.06 -17.65
C GLY A 431 11.11 8.85 -16.56
N THR A 432 11.07 8.31 -15.34
CA THR A 432 11.72 8.92 -14.18
C THR A 432 12.68 7.93 -13.51
N ILE A 433 13.91 8.37 -13.26
CA ILE A 433 14.85 7.65 -12.39
C ILE A 433 14.94 8.38 -11.06
N VAL A 434 14.63 7.67 -9.97
CA VAL A 434 14.65 8.22 -8.62
C VAL A 434 15.91 7.76 -7.89
N LEU A 435 16.70 8.70 -7.42
CA LEU A 435 17.92 8.45 -6.67
C LEU A 435 17.69 8.61 -5.17
N ASN A 436 18.14 7.65 -4.39
CA ASN A 436 18.10 7.65 -2.92
C ASN A 436 19.48 7.89 -2.31
N ASN A 437 20.52 8.07 -3.13
CA ASN A 437 21.91 8.16 -2.72
C ASN A 437 22.55 9.48 -3.20
N ALA A 438 23.44 10.04 -2.38
CA ALA A 438 24.22 11.23 -2.71
C ALA A 438 25.68 10.88 -3.09
N PRO A 439 26.39 11.73 -3.84
CA PRO A 439 27.76 11.46 -4.32
C PRO A 439 28.76 11.12 -3.23
N SER A 440 28.59 11.67 -2.04
CA SER A 440 29.48 11.45 -0.89
C SER A 440 29.50 10.02 -0.36
N ASN A 441 28.49 9.21 -0.73
CA ASN A 441 28.32 7.82 -0.28
C ASN A 441 28.31 6.82 -1.44
N ALA A 442 28.52 7.28 -2.67
CA ALA A 442 28.49 6.39 -3.83
C ALA A 442 29.70 5.43 -3.83
N PRO A 443 29.48 4.11 -3.96
CA PRO A 443 30.56 3.12 -3.99
C PRO A 443 31.33 3.10 -5.33
N SER A 444 30.96 3.93 -6.31
CA SER A 444 31.63 4.00 -7.61
C SER A 444 33.00 4.69 -7.51
N GLN A 445 33.97 4.21 -8.31
CA GLN A 445 35.32 4.81 -8.37
C GLN A 445 35.30 6.28 -8.84
N ASP A 446 34.25 6.68 -9.56
CA ASP A 446 34.12 8.03 -10.12
C ASP A 446 33.13 8.92 -9.37
N GLY A 447 32.54 8.44 -8.27
CA GLY A 447 31.57 9.20 -7.46
C GLY A 447 30.21 9.41 -8.14
N LYS A 448 29.89 8.70 -9.25
CA LYS A 448 28.60 8.82 -9.94
C LYS A 448 27.62 7.74 -9.48
N VAL A 449 26.38 8.15 -9.23
CA VAL A 449 25.27 7.25 -8.87
C VAL A 449 24.55 6.78 -10.14
N LEU A 450 24.46 7.65 -11.15
CA LEU A 450 23.82 7.35 -12.43
C LEU A 450 24.72 7.74 -13.58
N THR A 451 25.00 6.79 -14.49
CA THR A 451 25.69 7.03 -15.75
C THR A 451 24.83 6.55 -16.90
N ILE A 452 24.61 7.40 -17.92
CA ILE A 452 23.91 7.05 -19.17
C ILE A 452 24.74 7.55 -20.35
N SER A 453 25.23 6.62 -21.18
CA SER A 453 26.13 6.98 -22.29
C SER A 453 25.42 7.46 -23.56
N ASN A 454 24.19 7.03 -23.81
CA ASN A 454 23.44 7.29 -25.05
C ASN A 454 21.96 7.53 -24.82
N LEU A 455 21.60 8.65 -24.16
CA LEU A 455 20.20 9.02 -23.92
C LEU A 455 19.49 9.46 -25.20
N THR A 456 18.30 8.93 -25.46
CA THR A 456 17.37 9.36 -26.48
C THR A 456 15.98 9.59 -25.85
N GLY A 457 15.32 10.69 -26.22
CA GLY A 457 14.01 11.10 -25.69
C GLY A 457 14.11 11.79 -24.31
N ASP A 458 13.00 11.92 -23.62
CA ASP A 458 12.86 12.74 -22.43
C ASP A 458 13.00 11.93 -21.13
N LEU A 459 13.89 12.37 -20.24
CA LEU A 459 14.16 11.73 -18.95
C LEU A 459 14.00 12.73 -17.80
N THR A 460 13.42 12.29 -16.71
CA THR A 460 13.45 12.98 -15.41
C THR A 460 14.38 12.23 -14.46
N VAL A 461 15.34 12.93 -13.84
CA VAL A 461 16.12 12.40 -12.74
C VAL A 461 15.69 13.08 -11.46
N ALA A 462 15.23 12.29 -10.51
CA ALA A 462 14.62 12.79 -9.29
C ALA A 462 15.46 12.43 -8.05
N ALA A 463 15.75 13.39 -7.21
CA ALA A 463 16.10 13.09 -5.82
C ALA A 463 14.85 12.61 -5.08
N SER A 464 14.93 11.47 -4.40
CA SER A 464 13.82 11.02 -3.53
C SER A 464 13.57 12.03 -2.40
N GLY A 465 12.40 11.96 -1.77
CA GLY A 465 12.12 12.80 -0.61
C GLY A 465 13.13 12.60 0.53
N VAL A 466 13.58 11.36 0.75
CA VAL A 466 14.59 11.03 1.77
C VAL A 466 15.94 11.67 1.43
N LEU A 467 16.38 11.58 0.18
CA LEU A 467 17.61 12.21 -0.26
C LEU A 467 17.49 13.74 -0.18
N ASN A 468 16.39 14.30 -0.65
CA ASN A 468 16.14 15.73 -0.64
C ASN A 468 16.13 16.32 0.78
N ASP A 469 15.64 15.55 1.77
CA ASP A 469 15.65 15.92 3.20
C ASP A 469 17.08 16.04 3.81
N THR A 470 18.11 15.60 3.11
CA THR A 470 19.50 15.76 3.58
C THR A 470 20.12 17.13 3.26
N PHE A 471 19.45 17.95 2.44
CA PHE A 471 19.93 19.26 2.01
C PHE A 471 19.15 20.40 2.65
N ALA A 472 19.87 21.47 2.96
CA ALA A 472 19.28 22.64 3.62
C ALA A 472 18.35 23.43 2.69
N ASN A 473 18.63 23.44 1.38
CA ASN A 473 17.86 24.15 0.37
C ASN A 473 17.83 23.40 -0.98
N PRO A 474 16.88 23.72 -1.87
CA PRO A 474 16.76 23.09 -3.19
C PRO A 474 18.00 23.27 -4.08
N GLU A 475 18.71 24.37 -3.99
CA GLU A 475 19.88 24.69 -4.80
C GLU A 475 21.03 23.72 -4.49
N ASP A 476 21.31 23.44 -3.20
CA ASP A 476 22.30 22.47 -2.79
C ASP A 476 21.90 21.05 -3.21
N ALA A 477 20.61 20.71 -3.11
CA ALA A 477 20.07 19.44 -3.56
C ALA A 477 20.23 19.24 -5.07
N ALA A 478 19.84 20.23 -5.88
CA ALA A 478 19.96 20.20 -7.33
C ALA A 478 21.42 20.10 -7.79
N LYS A 479 22.32 20.83 -7.14
CA LYS A 479 23.75 20.77 -7.41
C LYS A 479 24.30 19.37 -7.07
N ALA A 480 23.99 18.83 -5.91
CA ALA A 480 24.46 17.51 -5.50
C ALA A 480 23.91 16.42 -6.45
N LEU A 481 22.64 16.52 -6.86
CA LEU A 481 22.04 15.62 -7.84
C LEU A 481 22.77 15.69 -9.17
N ASN A 482 23.04 16.89 -9.69
CA ASN A 482 23.79 17.08 -10.93
C ASN A 482 25.22 16.54 -10.85
N GLU A 483 25.90 16.73 -9.74
CA GLU A 483 27.23 16.18 -9.49
C GLU A 483 27.25 14.65 -9.39
N SER A 484 26.12 14.00 -9.05
CA SER A 484 26.01 12.55 -8.91
C SER A 484 25.69 11.81 -10.21
N ILE A 485 25.45 12.51 -11.32
CA ILE A 485 25.06 11.93 -12.60
C ILE A 485 26.10 12.23 -13.71
N ASP A 486 26.18 11.34 -14.70
CA ASP A 486 26.85 11.56 -16.00
C ASP A 486 25.93 11.09 -17.13
N ILE A 487 25.22 12.02 -17.74
CA ILE A 487 24.24 11.71 -18.81
C ILE A 487 24.73 12.35 -20.11
N ARG A 488 24.97 11.49 -21.10
CA ARG A 488 25.37 11.89 -22.45
C ARG A 488 24.22 11.65 -23.43
N ILE A 489 23.85 12.71 -24.15
CA ILE A 489 22.80 12.67 -25.15
C ILE A 489 23.36 12.02 -26.41
N ASN A 490 22.59 11.14 -27.03
CA ASN A 490 22.97 10.49 -28.28
C ASN A 490 23.03 11.53 -29.43
N PRO A 491 24.18 11.82 -29.97
CA PRO A 491 24.33 12.86 -31.02
C PRO A 491 23.77 12.41 -32.39
N GLN A 492 23.44 11.14 -32.58
CA GLN A 492 23.00 10.56 -33.87
C GLN A 492 21.50 10.19 -33.87
N GLY A 493 20.77 10.41 -32.75
CA GLY A 493 19.33 10.15 -32.68
C GLY A 493 18.54 11.18 -33.47
N GLU A 494 17.59 10.75 -34.32
CA GLU A 494 16.67 11.66 -35.03
C GLU A 494 15.80 12.50 -34.05
N GLU A 495 15.59 12.02 -32.81
CA GLU A 495 15.02 12.76 -31.70
C GLU A 495 16.12 12.94 -30.63
N GLY A 496 16.63 14.15 -30.48
CA GLY A 496 17.61 14.47 -29.45
C GLY A 496 17.10 14.09 -28.06
N GLY A 497 18.01 13.69 -27.16
CA GLY A 497 17.66 13.45 -25.75
C GLY A 497 17.56 14.76 -24.97
N THR A 498 16.67 14.80 -24.00
CA THR A 498 16.64 15.86 -22.98
C THR A 498 16.48 15.28 -21.60
N TYR A 499 16.98 15.96 -20.58
CA TYR A 499 16.68 15.58 -19.23
C TYR A 499 16.51 16.79 -18.31
N GLN A 500 15.72 16.61 -17.28
CA GLN A 500 15.51 17.59 -16.21
C GLN A 500 15.78 16.95 -14.86
N LEU A 501 16.12 17.79 -13.89
CA LEU A 501 16.34 17.38 -12.52
C LEU A 501 15.13 17.76 -11.66
N THR A 502 14.77 16.91 -10.72
CA THR A 502 13.70 17.22 -9.78
C THR A 502 14.06 16.77 -8.37
N GLY A 503 13.51 17.44 -7.36
CA GLY A 503 13.50 16.96 -5.98
C GLY A 503 12.08 16.68 -5.54
N ARG A 504 11.84 15.48 -5.04
CA ARG A 504 10.54 15.14 -4.44
C ARG A 504 10.42 15.75 -3.06
N SER A 505 9.24 16.19 -2.70
CA SER A 505 8.95 16.60 -1.33
C SER A 505 9.25 15.45 -0.37
N GLY A 506 10.06 15.73 0.63
CA GLY A 506 10.36 14.80 1.71
C GLY A 506 9.53 15.06 2.95
N SER A 507 10.08 14.72 4.10
CA SER A 507 9.48 15.04 5.40
C SER A 507 9.60 16.51 5.75
N ILE A 508 10.68 17.17 5.31
CA ILE A 508 10.99 18.57 5.61
C ILE A 508 11.34 19.40 4.37
N SER A 509 11.76 18.76 3.27
CA SER A 509 12.20 19.43 2.05
C SER A 509 11.05 19.74 1.11
N ASP A 510 11.15 20.88 0.43
CA ASP A 510 10.26 21.29 -0.65
C ASP A 510 10.51 20.43 -1.89
N SER A 511 9.51 20.27 -2.75
CA SER A 511 9.75 19.76 -4.09
C SER A 511 10.22 20.87 -5.02
N TRP A 512 11.04 20.50 -6.01
CA TRP A 512 11.62 21.44 -6.95
C TRP A 512 11.85 20.81 -8.33
N VAL A 513 11.95 21.67 -9.34
CA VAL A 513 12.33 21.32 -10.71
C VAL A 513 13.53 22.18 -11.10
N ALA A 514 14.50 21.57 -11.76
CA ALA A 514 15.67 22.26 -12.30
C ALA A 514 16.00 21.80 -13.71
N ASP A 515 16.64 22.63 -14.46
CA ASP A 515 17.21 22.27 -15.76
C ASP A 515 18.39 21.29 -15.60
N SER A 516 18.88 20.77 -16.70
CA SER A 516 19.99 19.83 -16.74
C SER A 516 21.32 20.38 -16.20
N ASP A 517 21.47 21.68 -16.05
CA ASP A 517 22.61 22.34 -15.42
C ASP A 517 22.47 22.53 -13.90
N GLY A 518 21.30 22.17 -13.33
CA GLY A 518 20.99 22.33 -11.92
C GLY A 518 20.36 23.67 -11.55
N THR A 519 19.99 24.52 -12.52
CA THR A 519 19.30 25.78 -12.26
C THR A 519 17.84 25.53 -11.91
N ILE A 520 17.41 25.97 -10.72
CA ILE A 520 16.02 25.81 -10.24
C ILE A 520 15.06 26.64 -11.09
N THR A 521 14.05 26.02 -11.65
CA THR A 521 13.00 26.64 -12.49
C THR A 521 11.64 26.70 -11.79
N ALA A 522 11.38 25.81 -10.86
CA ALA A 522 10.15 25.79 -10.06
C ALA A 522 10.40 25.21 -8.67
N ARG A 523 9.60 25.67 -7.69
CA ARG A 523 9.62 25.18 -6.32
C ARG A 523 8.19 25.11 -5.77
N THR A 524 7.90 24.07 -4.98
CA THR A 524 6.63 23.91 -4.26
C THR A 524 6.93 23.60 -2.79
N GLU A 525 6.31 24.37 -1.91
CA GLU A 525 6.47 24.22 -0.46
C GLU A 525 6.06 22.83 0.03
N ASN A 526 6.70 22.40 1.12
CA ASN A 526 6.41 21.13 1.74
C ASN A 526 5.06 21.15 2.48
N GLU A 527 4.14 20.29 2.09
CA GLU A 527 2.80 20.21 2.68
C GLU A 527 2.82 19.84 4.18
N SER A 528 3.82 19.11 4.64
CA SER A 528 3.97 18.81 6.08
C SER A 528 4.33 20.05 6.88
N LEU A 529 5.24 20.88 6.37
CA LEU A 529 5.61 22.14 7.02
C LEU A 529 4.41 23.08 7.07
N LYS A 530 3.69 23.18 5.97
CA LYS A 530 2.47 23.99 5.90
C LYS A 530 1.38 23.50 6.87
N ALA A 531 1.29 22.20 7.10
CA ALA A 531 0.40 21.66 8.12
C ALA A 531 0.80 22.11 9.53
N PHE A 532 2.09 22.15 9.86
CA PHE A 532 2.55 22.65 11.15
C PHE A 532 2.29 24.15 11.32
N GLU A 533 2.47 24.96 10.28
CA GLU A 533 2.12 26.38 10.30
C GLU A 533 0.63 26.59 10.61
N ASN A 534 -0.23 25.89 9.89
CA ASN A 534 -1.67 25.93 10.16
C ASN A 534 -2.02 25.50 11.59
N PHE A 535 -1.26 24.57 12.12
CA PHE A 535 -1.46 24.03 13.45
C PHE A 535 -1.10 25.00 14.54
N ASN A 536 0.09 25.61 14.43
CA ASN A 536 0.56 26.63 15.34
C ASN A 536 -0.45 27.82 15.38
N ALA A 537 -0.83 28.27 14.21
CA ALA A 537 -1.85 29.31 14.05
C ALA A 537 -3.18 28.94 14.72
N MET A 538 -3.65 27.70 14.55
CA MET A 538 -4.88 27.23 15.17
C MET A 538 -4.79 27.21 16.70
N THR A 539 -3.66 26.77 17.27
CA THR A 539 -3.43 26.77 18.73
C THR A 539 -3.61 28.17 19.31
N LEU A 540 -3.01 29.16 18.67
CA LEU A 540 -3.13 30.56 19.10
C LEU A 540 -4.55 31.08 18.95
N VAL A 541 -5.19 30.82 17.79
CA VAL A 541 -6.59 31.21 17.53
C VAL A 541 -7.54 30.57 18.54
N ALA A 542 -7.32 29.30 18.88
CA ALA A 542 -8.12 28.58 19.88
C ALA A 542 -7.99 29.24 21.25
N TRP A 543 -6.78 29.49 21.72
CA TRP A 543 -6.56 30.08 23.04
C TRP A 543 -7.00 31.55 23.12
N ARG A 544 -6.71 32.36 22.11
CA ARG A 544 -7.21 33.72 21.98
C ARG A 544 -8.73 33.78 22.02
N GLY A 545 -9.41 32.83 21.37
CA GLY A 545 -10.85 32.73 21.32
C GLY A 545 -11.51 32.41 22.66
N GLU A 546 -10.78 31.87 23.64
CA GLU A 546 -11.26 31.60 25.00
C GLU A 546 -11.43 32.87 25.86
N ASN A 547 -10.98 34.01 25.34
CA ASN A 547 -11.17 35.27 26.07
C ASN A 547 -12.64 35.67 26.13
N ASN A 548 -13.12 35.96 27.32
CA ASN A 548 -14.55 36.16 27.60
C ASN A 548 -14.78 37.48 28.34
N ARG A 549 -15.68 38.29 27.84
CA ARG A 549 -16.13 39.51 28.51
C ARG A 549 -16.86 39.21 29.82
N LEU A 550 -16.85 40.21 30.74
CA LEU A 550 -17.58 40.14 32.00
C LEU A 550 -19.01 39.64 31.81
N THR A 551 -19.77 40.25 30.93
CA THR A 551 -21.20 39.94 30.70
C THR A 551 -21.44 38.55 30.10
N GLN A 552 -20.50 38.01 29.37
CA GLN A 552 -20.57 36.65 28.87
C GLN A 552 -20.30 35.61 29.97
N ARG A 553 -19.53 35.98 31.00
CA ARG A 553 -19.17 35.10 32.11
C ARG A 553 -20.18 35.18 33.27
N LEU A 554 -20.51 36.36 33.72
CA LEU A 554 -21.29 36.59 34.92
C LEU A 554 -22.70 37.10 34.67
N GLY A 555 -23.06 37.49 33.44
CA GLY A 555 -24.20 38.34 33.18
C GLY A 555 -23.99 39.76 33.74
N ASP A 556 -25.02 40.52 33.92
CA ASP A 556 -24.95 41.82 34.56
C ASP A 556 -25.08 41.65 36.08
N ILE A 557 -23.97 41.81 36.79
CA ILE A 557 -23.89 41.58 38.25
C ILE A 557 -24.24 42.82 39.09
N ARG A 558 -24.52 43.94 38.45
CA ARG A 558 -24.72 45.23 39.15
C ARG A 558 -25.92 45.24 40.03
N ASP A 559 -26.95 44.48 39.66
CA ASP A 559 -28.26 44.47 40.39
C ASP A 559 -28.37 43.28 41.37
N ASN A 560 -27.36 42.42 41.48
CA ASN A 560 -27.40 41.24 42.34
C ASN A 560 -26.81 41.50 43.72
N ALA A 561 -27.64 41.49 44.77
CA ALA A 561 -27.30 41.83 46.15
C ALA A 561 -26.67 40.73 47.03
N GLY A 562 -26.46 39.51 46.51
CA GLY A 562 -25.95 38.37 47.29
C GLY A 562 -24.47 38.43 47.59
N ALA A 563 -24.02 37.90 48.73
CA ALA A 563 -22.63 37.88 49.14
C ALA A 563 -21.80 36.83 48.39
N VAL A 564 -22.42 35.71 47.94
CA VAL A 564 -21.77 34.63 47.22
C VAL A 564 -22.59 34.30 45.99
N GLY A 565 -21.95 34.18 44.86
CA GLY A 565 -22.55 33.75 43.60
C GLY A 565 -21.90 32.46 43.08
N SER A 566 -22.71 31.61 42.47
CA SER A 566 -22.20 30.46 41.66
C SER A 566 -22.84 30.53 40.30
N TRP A 567 -22.07 30.23 39.27
CA TRP A 567 -22.54 30.32 37.92
C TRP A 567 -21.99 29.18 37.07
N ALA A 568 -22.73 28.86 36.01
CA ALA A 568 -22.29 27.91 34.98
C ALA A 568 -22.76 28.40 33.61
N ARG A 569 -22.00 28.07 32.59
CA ARG A 569 -22.34 28.40 31.21
C ARG A 569 -21.83 27.37 30.22
N VAL A 570 -22.48 27.31 29.08
CA VAL A 570 -21.99 26.67 27.86
C VAL A 570 -21.75 27.75 26.80
N TYR A 571 -20.65 27.62 26.11
CA TYR A 571 -20.31 28.56 25.05
C TYR A 571 -19.51 27.86 23.94
N GLY A 572 -19.43 28.48 22.80
CA GLY A 572 -18.64 27.97 21.68
C GLY A 572 -18.61 28.98 20.55
N TYR A 573 -17.71 28.72 19.60
CA TYR A 573 -17.60 29.55 18.44
C TYR A 573 -17.08 28.75 17.23
N LYS A 574 -17.28 29.29 16.03
CA LYS A 574 -16.67 28.81 14.80
C LYS A 574 -15.92 29.98 14.18
N ALA A 575 -14.61 29.82 14.03
CA ALA A 575 -13.70 30.79 13.44
C ALA A 575 -13.03 30.24 12.20
N GLU A 576 -12.72 31.13 11.27
CA GLU A 576 -11.95 30.86 10.06
C GLU A 576 -10.86 31.92 9.92
N TYR A 577 -9.65 31.49 9.51
CA TYR A 577 -8.53 32.36 9.21
C TYR A 577 -7.94 31.97 7.85
N SER A 578 -7.56 32.91 6.99
CA SER A 578 -7.24 32.65 5.59
C SER A 578 -6.16 33.58 4.98
N ASP A 579 -5.15 33.96 5.76
CA ASP A 579 -3.97 34.66 5.23
C ASP A 579 -2.71 33.88 5.58
N GLY A 580 -1.94 33.46 4.57
CA GLY A 580 -0.76 32.60 4.74
C GLY A 580 -1.07 31.20 5.23
N VAL A 581 -2.04 31.05 6.12
CA VAL A 581 -2.56 29.80 6.68
C VAL A 581 -4.05 29.63 6.40
N SER A 582 -4.55 28.41 6.38
CA SER A 582 -5.97 28.11 6.15
C SER A 582 -6.53 27.21 7.25
N ILE A 583 -7.35 27.82 8.12
CA ILE A 583 -7.83 27.17 9.33
C ILE A 583 -9.34 27.40 9.44
N LYS A 584 -10.06 26.35 9.80
CA LYS A 584 -11.43 26.42 10.28
C LYS A 584 -11.48 25.73 11.63
N TYR A 585 -11.78 26.48 12.68
CA TYR A 585 -11.82 25.98 14.06
C TYR A 585 -13.21 26.11 14.64
N LYS A 586 -13.71 25.07 15.26
CA LYS A 586 -14.97 25.03 15.96
C LYS A 586 -14.76 24.50 17.38
N SER A 587 -15.30 25.19 18.38
CA SER A 587 -15.22 24.70 19.76
C SER A 587 -16.55 24.78 20.48
N ASN A 588 -16.68 23.93 21.51
CA ASN A 588 -17.72 23.94 22.49
C ASN A 588 -17.09 23.79 23.87
N ALA A 589 -17.57 24.58 24.83
CA ALA A 589 -17.00 24.63 26.15
C ALA A 589 -18.06 24.67 27.24
N VAL A 590 -17.69 24.14 28.39
CA VAL A 590 -18.42 24.27 29.65
C VAL A 590 -17.52 24.98 30.63
N GLN A 591 -18.05 25.99 31.28
CA GLN A 591 -17.36 26.72 32.34
C GLN A 591 -18.27 26.87 33.57
N ALA A 592 -17.73 26.68 34.75
CA ALA A 592 -18.42 26.93 36.02
C ALA A 592 -17.50 27.68 36.97
N GLY A 593 -18.09 28.51 37.79
CA GLY A 593 -17.34 29.32 38.73
C GLY A 593 -18.15 29.73 39.96
N THR A 594 -17.43 30.26 40.92
CA THR A 594 -18.00 30.85 42.13
C THR A 594 -17.27 32.15 42.45
N ASP A 595 -17.96 33.07 43.02
CA ASP A 595 -17.45 34.38 43.40
C ASP A 595 -17.99 34.83 44.76
N LEU A 596 -17.25 35.73 45.31
CA LEU A 596 -17.52 36.34 46.61
C LEU A 596 -17.49 37.87 46.45
N ARG A 597 -18.53 38.54 46.90
CA ARG A 597 -18.53 39.99 47.10
C ARG A 597 -17.82 40.30 48.40
N PHE A 598 -16.63 40.86 48.33
CA PHE A 598 -15.78 41.16 49.50
C PHE A 598 -15.82 42.63 49.94
N ALA A 599 -16.46 43.50 49.11
CA ALA A 599 -16.81 44.88 49.45
C ALA A 599 -18.02 45.26 48.57
N ASP A 600 -18.67 46.40 48.91
CA ASP A 600 -19.91 46.81 48.24
C ASP A 600 -19.81 46.84 46.70
N ASN A 601 -18.66 47.19 46.17
CA ASN A 601 -18.41 47.39 44.76
C ASN A 601 -17.53 46.31 44.09
N TYR A 602 -17.03 45.31 44.84
CA TYR A 602 -16.02 44.38 44.34
C TYR A 602 -16.44 42.92 44.49
N VAL A 603 -16.26 42.17 43.44
CA VAL A 603 -16.50 40.74 43.40
C VAL A 603 -15.22 40.04 42.95
N ALA A 604 -14.77 39.02 43.66
CA ALA A 604 -13.66 38.17 43.22
C ALA A 604 -14.12 36.72 43.12
N GLY A 605 -13.56 35.97 42.14
CA GLY A 605 -14.00 34.60 41.93
C GLY A 605 -13.01 33.75 41.23
N LEU A 606 -13.33 32.46 41.20
CA LEU A 606 -12.60 31.42 40.49
C LEU A 606 -13.53 30.69 39.52
N ALA A 607 -12.99 30.22 38.42
CA ALA A 607 -13.71 29.42 37.44
C ALA A 607 -12.84 28.29 36.86
N LEU A 608 -13.49 27.21 36.48
CA LEU A 608 -12.93 26.08 35.76
C LEU A 608 -13.61 25.95 34.41
N SER A 609 -12.84 25.66 33.38
CA SER A 609 -13.32 25.46 32.01
C SER A 609 -12.83 24.16 31.44
N TYR A 610 -13.65 23.51 30.64
CA TYR A 610 -13.27 22.47 29.70
C TYR A 610 -13.78 22.86 28.32
N THR A 611 -12.89 22.80 27.34
CA THR A 611 -13.19 23.11 25.93
C THR A 611 -12.79 21.92 25.07
N LYS A 612 -13.69 21.52 24.17
CA LYS A 612 -13.39 20.61 23.07
C LYS A 612 -13.51 21.37 21.77
N GLY A 613 -12.49 21.23 20.94
CA GLY A 613 -12.40 21.87 19.65
C GLY A 613 -12.03 20.92 18.51
N ASP A 614 -12.55 21.20 17.33
CA ASP A 614 -12.25 20.50 16.10
C ASP A 614 -11.69 21.52 15.09
N GLY A 615 -10.51 21.24 14.53
CA GLY A 615 -9.85 22.03 13.49
C GLY A 615 -9.91 21.32 12.15
N THR A 616 -10.21 22.08 11.09
CA THR A 616 -10.04 21.66 9.70
C THR A 616 -8.99 22.57 9.07
N LEU A 617 -7.96 21.97 8.53
CA LEU A 617 -6.85 22.65 7.88
C LEU A 617 -6.92 22.43 6.36
N SER A 618 -6.11 23.12 5.57
CA SER A 618 -6.07 22.94 4.11
C SER A 618 -5.78 21.51 3.69
N ASN A 619 -4.93 20.80 4.45
CA ASN A 619 -4.49 19.42 4.15
C ASN A 619 -4.65 18.45 5.33
N GLY A 620 -5.48 18.78 6.33
CA GLY A 620 -5.61 17.95 7.52
C GLY A 620 -6.70 18.34 8.48
N SER A 621 -6.68 17.73 9.65
CA SER A 621 -7.61 17.95 10.76
C SER A 621 -6.88 17.88 12.10
N ALA A 622 -7.51 18.46 13.11
CA ALA A 622 -7.04 18.47 14.47
C ALA A 622 -8.16 18.33 15.49
N ASP A 623 -7.90 17.56 16.52
CA ASP A 623 -8.72 17.50 17.72
C ASP A 623 -8.00 18.22 18.86
N VAL A 624 -8.71 19.05 19.60
CA VAL A 624 -8.17 19.88 20.69
C VAL A 624 -9.00 19.70 21.93
N ASP A 625 -8.35 19.36 23.02
CA ASP A 625 -8.94 19.33 24.37
C ASP A 625 -8.19 20.33 25.27
N SER A 626 -8.91 21.23 25.93
CA SER A 626 -8.33 22.25 26.80
C SER A 626 -9.02 22.30 28.16
N TYR A 627 -8.21 22.40 29.19
CA TYR A 627 -8.64 22.61 30.57
C TYR A 627 -8.01 23.90 31.09
N SER A 628 -8.82 24.78 31.69
CA SER A 628 -8.29 26.00 32.27
C SER A 628 -8.94 26.38 33.60
N VAL A 629 -8.15 27.08 34.41
CA VAL A 629 -8.59 27.76 35.63
C VAL A 629 -8.45 29.27 35.43
N ALA A 630 -9.43 30.01 35.92
CA ALA A 630 -9.38 31.47 35.92
C ALA A 630 -9.63 32.03 37.29
N ALA A 631 -8.91 33.11 37.62
CA ALA A 631 -9.22 33.95 38.74
C ALA A 631 -9.58 35.35 38.22
N TYR A 632 -10.58 35.99 38.85
CA TYR A 632 -11.05 37.29 38.39
C TYR A 632 -11.43 38.21 39.52
N VAL A 633 -11.31 39.51 39.23
CA VAL A 633 -11.79 40.60 40.07
C VAL A 633 -12.57 41.57 39.25
N THR A 634 -13.79 41.85 39.65
CA THR A 634 -14.69 42.79 38.98
C THR A 634 -15.08 43.89 39.97
N GLY A 635 -14.94 45.13 39.56
CA GLY A 635 -15.45 46.29 40.31
C GLY A 635 -16.57 46.98 39.56
N SER A 636 -17.65 47.34 40.22
CA SER A 636 -18.77 48.12 39.66
C SER A 636 -19.18 49.26 40.59
N PHE A 637 -19.25 50.43 40.04
CA PHE A 637 -19.40 51.66 40.83
C PHE A 637 -20.78 52.30 40.59
N PRO A 638 -21.35 52.97 41.62
CA PRO A 638 -22.64 53.65 41.51
C PRO A 638 -22.69 54.74 40.42
N CYS A 639 -21.54 55.28 40.03
CA CYS A 639 -21.45 56.26 38.95
C CYS A 639 -21.65 55.64 37.54
N GLY A 640 -21.75 54.28 37.43
CA GLY A 640 -21.92 53.56 36.16
C GLY A 640 -20.62 52.99 35.62
N GLY A 641 -19.45 53.33 36.17
CA GLY A 641 -18.19 52.76 35.79
C GLY A 641 -18.02 51.34 36.24
N TYR A 642 -17.24 50.52 35.55
CA TYR A 642 -16.82 49.21 35.98
C TYR A 642 -15.44 48.85 35.40
N PHE A 643 -14.80 47.89 36.05
CA PHE A 643 -13.64 47.21 35.50
C PHE A 643 -13.75 45.70 35.76
N ASP A 644 -13.06 44.92 34.94
CA ASP A 644 -12.91 43.47 35.08
C ASP A 644 -11.47 43.07 34.74
N VAL A 645 -10.84 42.30 35.63
CA VAL A 645 -9.50 41.78 35.44
C VAL A 645 -9.56 40.27 35.62
N ILE A 646 -9.02 39.52 34.63
CA ILE A 646 -9.03 38.06 34.63
C ILE A 646 -7.60 37.55 34.34
N GLY A 647 -7.11 36.68 35.23
CA GLY A 647 -5.95 35.85 34.99
C GLY A 647 -6.41 34.42 34.69
N ARG A 648 -5.84 33.80 33.69
CA ARG A 648 -6.15 32.41 33.24
C ARG A 648 -4.89 31.60 33.09
N ALA A 649 -4.97 30.31 33.49
CA ALA A 649 -3.91 29.33 33.21
C ALA A 649 -4.58 28.01 32.82
N GLY A 650 -3.96 27.29 31.89
CA GLY A 650 -4.53 26.05 31.38
C GLY A 650 -3.53 25.16 30.67
N ARG A 651 -4.03 24.06 30.18
CA ARG A 651 -3.32 23.14 29.32
C ARG A 651 -4.21 22.77 28.13
N MET A 652 -3.63 22.72 26.97
CA MET A 652 -4.26 22.32 25.73
C MET A 652 -3.49 21.13 25.15
N SER A 653 -4.19 20.04 24.92
CA SER A 653 -3.70 18.87 24.19
C SER A 653 -4.24 18.90 22.78
N SER A 654 -3.37 18.71 21.80
CA SER A 654 -3.71 18.79 20.39
C SER A 654 -3.23 17.54 19.67
N ASP A 655 -4.16 16.86 18.98
CA ASP A 655 -3.88 15.72 18.12
C ASP A 655 -4.12 16.11 16.67
N MET A 656 -3.07 16.03 15.83
CA MET A 656 -3.16 16.39 14.43
C MET A 656 -3.01 15.20 13.48
N THR A 657 -3.69 15.30 12.36
CA THR A 657 -3.51 14.42 11.20
C THR A 657 -3.51 15.26 9.93
N ALA A 658 -2.46 15.14 9.13
CA ALA A 658 -2.34 15.83 7.85
C ALA A 658 -1.89 14.89 6.74
N ALA A 659 -2.26 15.18 5.50
CA ALA A 659 -1.80 14.47 4.32
C ALA A 659 -0.55 15.13 3.74
N ASN A 660 0.45 14.32 3.36
CA ASN A 660 1.60 14.74 2.58
C ASN A 660 1.74 13.75 1.41
N GLY A 661 1.15 14.09 0.27
CA GLY A 661 1.01 13.16 -0.83
C GLY A 661 0.24 11.90 -0.42
N THR A 662 0.86 10.73 -0.56
CA THR A 662 0.29 9.43 -0.13
C THR A 662 0.50 9.13 1.35
N ASN A 663 1.31 9.91 2.06
CA ASN A 663 1.66 9.69 3.45
C ASN A 663 0.74 10.45 4.39
N VAL A 664 0.49 9.88 5.56
CA VAL A 664 -0.29 10.51 6.63
C VAL A 664 0.67 10.92 7.74
N LEU A 665 0.74 12.22 7.97
CA LEU A 665 1.47 12.81 9.08
C LEU A 665 0.58 12.84 10.31
N LYS A 666 1.10 12.38 11.44
CA LYS A 666 0.46 12.50 12.76
C LYS A 666 1.40 13.15 13.74
N ALA A 667 0.86 14.01 14.57
CA ALA A 667 1.58 14.60 15.68
C ALA A 667 0.63 14.89 16.84
N SER A 668 1.15 14.83 18.06
CA SER A 668 0.45 15.19 19.28
C SER A 668 1.36 16.03 20.14
N TYR A 669 0.84 17.09 20.73
CA TYR A 669 1.59 17.98 21.58
C TYR A 669 0.69 18.69 22.61
N ASP A 670 1.31 19.25 23.65
CA ASP A 670 0.66 19.88 24.76
C ASP A 670 1.21 21.29 25.00
N ASN A 671 0.36 22.29 24.99
CA ASN A 671 0.75 23.66 25.33
C ASN A 671 0.25 24.05 26.71
N THR A 672 1.12 24.69 27.50
CA THR A 672 0.70 25.41 28.71
C THR A 672 0.20 26.78 28.31
N LEU A 673 -0.97 27.15 28.83
CA LEU A 673 -1.70 28.32 28.42
C LEU A 673 -1.72 29.35 29.54
N LEU A 674 -1.39 30.61 29.23
CA LEU A 674 -1.52 31.74 30.18
C LEU A 674 -2.31 32.86 29.51
N GLY A 675 -3.08 33.59 30.29
CA GLY A 675 -3.85 34.71 29.78
C GLY A 675 -4.15 35.73 30.83
N LEU A 676 -4.11 37.01 30.45
CA LEU A 676 -4.49 38.13 31.31
C LEU A 676 -5.34 39.08 30.49
N SER A 677 -6.50 39.50 31.02
CA SER A 677 -7.31 40.52 30.37
C SER A 677 -7.76 41.58 31.37
N ALA A 678 -7.87 42.78 30.91
CA ALA A 678 -8.44 43.90 31.67
C ALA A 678 -9.45 44.64 30.78
N GLU A 679 -10.67 44.76 31.26
CA GLU A 679 -11.76 45.51 30.64
C GLU A 679 -12.19 46.66 31.51
N VAL A 680 -12.52 47.79 30.91
CA VAL A 680 -13.15 48.92 31.57
C VAL A 680 -14.34 49.36 30.74
N GLY A 681 -15.38 49.85 31.41
CA GLY A 681 -16.54 50.36 30.74
C GLY A 681 -17.33 51.33 31.59
N TYR A 682 -18.23 52.04 30.94
CA TYR A 682 -19.07 53.00 31.62
C TYR A 682 -20.51 52.92 31.11
N ARG A 683 -21.48 52.61 31.99
CA ARG A 683 -22.89 52.59 31.66
C ARG A 683 -23.47 53.95 31.85
N TYR A 684 -23.92 54.61 30.75
CA TYR A 684 -24.70 55.82 30.73
C TYR A 684 -26.18 55.46 30.50
N ASN A 685 -27.04 55.69 31.50
CA ASN A 685 -28.46 55.51 31.37
C ASN A 685 -29.07 56.73 30.69
N ILE A 686 -29.56 56.56 29.46
CA ILE A 686 -30.25 57.63 28.73
C ILE A 686 -31.58 57.98 29.39
N ASN A 687 -32.29 56.98 29.87
CA ASN A 687 -33.50 57.06 30.64
C ASN A 687 -33.71 55.80 31.50
N SER A 688 -34.86 55.61 32.08
CA SER A 688 -35.15 54.42 32.93
C SER A 688 -35.18 53.10 32.17
N MET A 689 -35.22 53.15 30.83
CA MET A 689 -35.28 51.95 29.98
C MET A 689 -34.02 51.72 29.18
N PHE A 690 -33.46 52.78 28.58
CA PHE A 690 -32.36 52.68 27.62
C PHE A 690 -31.02 53.11 28.18
N TYR A 691 -29.97 52.38 27.83
CA TYR A 691 -28.59 52.71 28.19
C TYR A 691 -27.62 52.54 27.05
N VAL A 692 -26.50 53.21 27.10
CA VAL A 692 -25.34 53.02 26.26
C VAL A 692 -24.10 52.74 27.14
N GLU A 693 -23.24 51.81 26.72
CA GLU A 693 -22.11 51.42 27.54
C GLU A 693 -20.88 51.28 26.63
N PRO A 694 -20.04 52.30 26.47
CA PRO A 694 -18.72 52.20 25.87
C PRO A 694 -17.81 51.30 26.70
N GLN A 695 -16.94 50.54 26.00
CA GLN A 695 -16.08 49.53 26.60
C GLN A 695 -14.72 49.55 25.92
N ALA A 696 -13.68 49.36 26.70
CA ALA A 696 -12.31 49.11 26.22
C ALA A 696 -11.70 47.91 26.94
N GLU A 697 -10.99 47.08 26.24
CA GLU A 697 -10.35 45.88 26.78
C GLU A 697 -8.95 45.69 26.15
N LEU A 698 -8.02 45.26 26.97
CA LEU A 698 -6.73 44.72 26.55
C LEU A 698 -6.59 43.31 27.07
N SER A 699 -6.31 42.38 26.17
CA SER A 699 -6.16 40.96 26.48
C SER A 699 -4.86 40.40 25.94
N TYR A 700 -4.03 39.91 26.78
CA TYR A 700 -2.83 39.14 26.46
C TYR A 700 -3.10 37.66 26.61
N ALA A 701 -2.68 36.86 25.64
CA ALA A 701 -2.77 35.42 25.67
C ALA A 701 -1.43 34.83 25.15
N THR A 702 -0.92 33.84 25.85
CA THR A 702 0.26 33.09 25.38
C THR A 702 0.02 31.60 25.57
N ALA A 703 0.47 30.82 24.57
CA ALA A 703 0.62 29.37 24.66
C ALA A 703 2.13 29.09 24.62
N LEU A 704 2.68 28.58 25.74
CA LEU A 704 4.09 28.22 25.83
C LEU A 704 4.36 27.07 24.86
N GLY A 705 5.44 27.23 24.10
CA GLY A 705 5.80 26.28 23.05
C GLY A 705 6.09 24.88 23.59
N ASP A 706 5.84 23.88 22.78
CA ASP A 706 6.19 22.48 23.04
C ASP A 706 7.25 22.02 22.04
N ASP A 707 7.97 20.96 22.41
CA ASP A 707 9.03 20.35 21.62
C ASP A 707 8.67 18.88 21.38
N PHE A 708 8.22 18.53 20.19
CA PHE A 708 7.73 17.20 19.86
C PHE A 708 8.30 16.67 18.54
N THR A 709 8.15 15.37 18.33
CA THR A 709 8.54 14.71 17.08
C THR A 709 7.29 14.17 16.40
N ALA A 710 7.06 14.58 15.17
CA ALA A 710 5.97 14.08 14.34
C ALA A 710 6.23 12.66 13.83
N GLY A 711 5.18 12.00 13.35
CA GLY A 711 5.24 10.62 12.88
C GLY A 711 6.15 10.38 11.67
N ASN A 712 6.54 11.42 10.94
CA ASN A 712 7.52 11.39 9.85
C ASN A 712 8.97 11.67 10.32
N GLY A 713 9.22 11.73 11.64
CA GLY A 713 10.54 11.95 12.22
C GLY A 713 10.99 13.41 12.31
N VAL A 714 10.20 14.37 11.82
CA VAL A 714 10.48 15.80 11.93
C VAL A 714 10.28 16.24 13.38
N ARG A 715 11.29 16.85 13.96
CA ARG A 715 11.21 17.49 15.27
C ARG A 715 10.74 18.92 15.08
N ILE A 716 9.66 19.27 15.75
CA ILE A 716 9.09 20.61 15.81
C ILE A 716 9.39 21.20 17.17
N ARG A 717 9.97 22.37 17.18
CA ARG A 717 10.13 23.22 18.34
C ARG A 717 9.30 24.46 18.15
N GLN A 718 8.22 24.57 18.92
CA GLN A 718 7.38 25.75 18.94
C GLN A 718 8.02 26.85 19.77
N ASP A 719 7.98 28.09 19.31
CA ASP A 719 8.22 29.25 20.15
C ASP A 719 7.01 29.54 21.02
N ASP A 720 7.10 30.44 21.97
CA ASP A 720 5.92 30.85 22.74
C ASP A 720 4.97 31.66 21.87
N PHE A 721 3.79 31.14 21.61
CA PHE A 721 2.78 31.82 20.81
C PHE A 721 2.17 32.96 21.59
N GLN A 722 2.03 34.15 20.98
CA GLN A 722 1.63 35.37 21.67
C GLN A 722 0.55 36.13 20.89
N SER A 723 -0.44 36.64 21.62
CA SER A 723 -1.53 37.47 21.12
C SER A 723 -1.79 38.60 22.09
N LEU A 724 -1.85 39.82 21.60
CA LEU A 724 -2.23 41.00 22.38
C LEU A 724 -3.39 41.72 21.69
N VAL A 725 -4.62 41.43 22.14
CA VAL A 725 -5.83 41.99 21.54
C VAL A 725 -6.31 43.22 22.28
N GLY A 726 -6.34 44.33 21.58
CA GLY A 726 -7.05 45.56 21.98
C GLY A 726 -8.47 45.51 21.43
N ARG A 727 -9.48 45.83 22.25
CA ARG A 727 -10.87 45.96 21.85
C ARG A 727 -11.45 47.29 22.28
N LEU A 728 -12.06 47.98 21.31
CA LEU A 728 -12.92 49.12 21.59
C LEU A 728 -14.34 48.82 21.11
N GLY A 729 -15.31 49.00 21.95
CA GLY A 729 -16.70 48.64 21.67
C GLY A 729 -17.73 49.45 22.39
N ALA A 730 -18.96 49.21 22.02
CA ALA A 730 -20.10 49.78 22.70
C ALA A 730 -21.26 48.74 22.83
N ARG A 731 -22.03 48.83 23.87
CA ARG A 731 -23.26 48.11 24.06
C ARG A 731 -24.41 49.11 24.21
N VAL A 732 -25.49 48.86 23.47
CA VAL A 732 -26.72 49.63 23.56
C VAL A 732 -27.82 48.70 23.97
N GLY A 733 -28.50 48.96 25.04
CA GLY A 733 -29.51 48.07 25.59
C GLY A 733 -30.74 48.72 26.18
N ALA A 734 -31.72 47.88 26.41
CA ALA A 734 -32.96 48.25 27.10
C ALA A 734 -33.21 47.31 28.23
N THR A 735 -33.68 47.89 29.38
CA THR A 735 -34.19 47.12 30.55
C THR A 735 -35.69 47.06 30.48
N PHE A 736 -36.26 45.98 30.95
CA PHE A 736 -37.72 45.74 31.01
C PHE A 736 -38.09 44.97 32.25
N ALA A 737 -39.38 44.75 32.49
CA ALA A 737 -39.90 44.02 33.64
C ALA A 737 -39.40 44.58 35.00
N GLN A 738 -39.40 45.89 35.19
CA GLN A 738 -38.89 46.55 36.40
C GLN A 738 -37.39 46.22 36.67
N ASN A 739 -36.57 46.26 35.61
CA ASN A 739 -35.16 45.92 35.65
C ASN A 739 -34.84 44.41 35.82
N LYS A 740 -35.83 43.51 35.81
CA LYS A 740 -35.60 42.07 35.89
C LYS A 740 -35.11 41.49 34.55
N GLY A 741 -35.21 42.22 33.46
CA GLY A 741 -34.73 41.76 32.14
C GLY A 741 -33.97 42.87 31.41
N SER A 742 -33.02 42.45 30.59
CA SER A 742 -32.31 43.34 29.65
C SER A 742 -32.07 42.65 28.31
N VAL A 743 -32.12 43.41 27.25
CA VAL A 743 -31.70 43.03 25.91
C VAL A 743 -30.76 44.09 25.41
N TYR A 744 -29.70 43.70 24.69
CA TYR A 744 -28.72 44.61 24.20
C TYR A 744 -28.12 44.19 22.84
N LEU A 745 -27.69 45.15 22.06
CA LEU A 745 -26.84 45.02 20.91
C LEU A 745 -25.43 45.40 21.31
N THR A 746 -24.44 44.71 20.74
CA THR A 746 -23.02 45.01 20.93
C THR A 746 -22.32 45.16 19.61
N ALA A 747 -21.39 46.05 19.53
CA ALA A 747 -20.48 46.21 18.39
C ALA A 747 -19.09 46.59 18.88
N SER A 748 -18.03 46.04 18.28
CA SER A 748 -16.67 46.37 18.67
C SER A 748 -15.68 46.16 17.52
N VAL A 749 -14.63 46.93 17.51
CA VAL A 749 -13.40 46.74 16.71
C VAL A 749 -12.37 46.07 17.62
N LYS A 750 -11.67 45.10 17.09
CA LYS A 750 -10.59 44.37 17.76
C LYS A 750 -9.35 44.37 16.85
N HIS A 751 -8.20 44.51 17.45
CA HIS A 751 -6.92 44.41 16.76
C HIS A 751 -5.96 43.59 17.62
N ASP A 752 -5.37 42.54 17.00
CA ASP A 752 -4.28 41.77 17.60
C ASP A 752 -2.96 42.38 17.13
N PHE A 753 -2.20 42.93 18.10
CA PHE A 753 -0.93 43.61 17.85
C PHE A 753 0.27 42.67 17.75
N LEU A 754 0.10 41.39 18.07
CA LEU A 754 1.14 40.36 18.01
C LEU A 754 0.69 39.30 17.00
N GLY A 755 0.12 38.22 17.44
CA GLY A 755 -0.37 37.14 16.58
C GLY A 755 0.70 36.13 16.18
N ASP A 756 1.85 36.12 16.87
CA ASP A 756 3.00 35.29 16.52
C ASP A 756 2.81 33.86 16.99
N ALA A 757 3.03 32.91 16.06
CA ALA A 757 2.92 31.48 16.28
C ALA A 757 4.06 30.74 15.56
N ASP A 758 5.29 31.20 15.76
CA ASP A 758 6.48 30.73 15.07
C ASP A 758 6.96 29.39 15.60
N SER A 759 7.68 28.67 14.74
CA SER A 759 8.32 27.41 15.13
C SER A 759 9.55 27.10 14.28
N THR A 760 10.28 26.07 14.70
CA THR A 760 11.43 25.55 13.97
C THR A 760 11.23 24.06 13.75
N ALA A 761 11.23 23.64 12.50
CA ALA A 761 11.23 22.24 12.08
C ALA A 761 12.65 21.77 11.82
N SER A 762 13.02 20.59 12.30
CA SER A 762 14.34 20.01 12.06
C SER A 762 14.28 18.51 11.77
N LEU A 763 15.15 18.05 10.86
CA LEU A 763 15.35 16.64 10.54
C LEU A 763 16.84 16.42 10.26
N GLY A 764 17.51 15.62 11.07
CA GLY A 764 18.97 15.50 11.01
C GLY A 764 19.65 16.86 11.20
N ASN A 765 20.40 17.28 10.19
CA ASN A 765 21.12 18.58 10.18
C ASN A 765 20.32 19.70 9.50
N VAL A 766 19.17 19.39 8.90
CA VAL A 766 18.33 20.35 8.21
C VAL A 766 17.41 21.05 9.19
N VAL A 767 17.38 22.38 9.14
CA VAL A 767 16.58 23.22 10.01
C VAL A 767 15.81 24.22 9.15
N LYS A 768 14.51 24.30 9.35
CA LYS A 768 13.58 25.22 8.68
C LYS A 768 12.86 26.05 9.74
N LYS A 769 12.90 27.37 9.59
CA LYS A 769 12.06 28.26 10.39
C LYS A 769 10.70 28.41 9.72
N GLN A 770 9.69 28.53 10.55
CA GLN A 770 8.30 28.76 10.15
C GLN A 770 7.81 30.01 10.88
N ASP A 771 7.65 31.08 10.13
CA ASP A 771 7.19 32.36 10.66
C ASP A 771 5.68 32.49 10.38
N VAL A 772 4.87 32.45 11.43
CA VAL A 772 3.41 32.48 11.33
C VAL A 772 2.86 33.63 12.15
N ASN A 773 2.13 34.53 11.51
CA ASN A 773 1.45 35.61 12.20
C ASN A 773 -0.05 35.60 11.87
N VAL A 774 -0.89 35.49 12.90
CA VAL A 774 -2.37 35.53 12.81
C VAL A 774 -2.96 36.78 13.49
N GLY A 775 -2.19 37.86 13.53
CA GLY A 775 -2.63 39.16 13.97
C GLY A 775 -3.69 39.80 13.06
N GLY A 776 -3.95 41.08 13.23
CA GLY A 776 -4.84 41.79 12.36
C GLY A 776 -6.07 42.41 13.02
N THR A 777 -6.94 42.98 12.19
CA THR A 777 -8.11 43.74 12.67
C THR A 777 -9.41 43.05 12.23
N TRP A 778 -10.38 42.97 13.16
CA TRP A 778 -11.72 42.50 12.84
C TRP A 778 -12.79 43.28 13.60
N PHE A 779 -13.98 43.26 13.06
CA PHE A 779 -15.18 43.89 13.65
C PHE A 779 -16.12 42.79 14.16
N SER A 780 -16.67 42.97 15.38
CA SER A 780 -17.66 42.03 15.95
C SER A 780 -18.91 42.73 16.33
N TYR A 781 -20.05 42.07 16.14
CA TYR A 781 -21.36 42.54 16.48
C TYR A 781 -22.23 41.38 16.97
N GLY A 782 -23.27 41.73 17.80
CA GLY A 782 -24.11 40.67 18.37
C GLY A 782 -25.28 41.21 19.17
N ILE A 783 -26.05 40.27 19.64
CA ILE A 783 -27.20 40.48 20.53
C ILE A 783 -27.05 39.64 21.79
N GLY A 784 -27.49 40.17 22.92
CA GLY A 784 -27.56 39.42 24.16
C GLY A 784 -28.73 39.81 24.99
N THR A 785 -29.02 38.97 25.94
CA THR A 785 -30.14 39.14 26.87
C THR A 785 -29.79 38.57 28.26
N GLN A 786 -30.42 39.12 29.27
CA GLN A 786 -30.39 38.56 30.60
C GLN A 786 -31.81 38.66 31.19
N PHE A 787 -32.18 37.71 32.02
CA PHE A 787 -33.44 37.72 32.74
C PHE A 787 -33.28 37.15 34.18
N ASP A 788 -33.66 37.90 35.19
CA ASP A 788 -33.67 37.49 36.56
C ASP A 788 -35.00 36.76 36.85
N MET A 789 -34.95 35.44 36.79
CA MET A 789 -36.12 34.58 36.99
C MET A 789 -36.66 34.68 38.43
N THR A 790 -35.71 34.85 39.37
CA THR A 790 -35.99 35.13 40.78
C THR A 790 -34.96 36.14 41.27
N ASP A 791 -35.13 36.63 42.51
CA ASP A 791 -34.15 37.52 43.15
C ASP A 791 -32.75 36.84 43.34
N LYS A 792 -32.70 35.51 43.15
CA LYS A 792 -31.47 34.71 43.31
C LYS A 792 -30.96 34.04 42.02
N LEU A 793 -31.83 33.88 41.06
CA LEU A 793 -31.51 33.13 39.84
C LEU A 793 -31.64 34.01 38.60
N SER A 794 -30.56 34.17 37.90
CA SER A 794 -30.49 34.88 36.62
C SER A 794 -30.07 33.91 35.49
N VAL A 795 -30.63 34.10 34.30
CA VAL A 795 -30.27 33.41 33.04
C VAL A 795 -29.83 34.46 32.05
N TYR A 796 -28.76 34.18 31.32
CA TYR A 796 -28.25 35.13 30.36
C TYR A 796 -27.74 34.37 29.09
N GLY A 797 -27.68 35.09 27.97
CA GLY A 797 -27.16 34.55 26.74
C GLY A 797 -26.79 35.61 25.72
N SER A 798 -25.93 35.26 24.82
CA SER A 798 -25.52 36.10 23.68
C SER A 798 -25.22 35.30 22.45
N LEU A 799 -25.42 35.93 21.30
CA LEU A 799 -25.01 35.46 19.99
C LEU A 799 -24.23 36.57 19.27
N GLU A 800 -23.05 36.28 18.77
CA GLU A 800 -22.18 37.23 18.17
C GLU A 800 -21.62 36.67 16.85
N ARG A 801 -21.22 37.57 15.97
CA ARG A 801 -20.46 37.32 14.74
C ARG A 801 -19.31 38.31 14.65
N ALA A 802 -18.21 37.88 13.98
CA ALA A 802 -17.13 38.80 13.66
C ALA A 802 -16.66 38.59 12.22
N ASP A 803 -16.30 39.71 11.58
CA ASP A 803 -15.79 39.73 10.22
C ASP A 803 -14.55 40.65 10.15
N GLY A 804 -13.47 40.21 9.57
CA GLY A 804 -12.22 40.94 9.27
C GLY A 804 -11.70 40.56 7.90
N SER A 805 -10.51 41.10 7.50
CA SER A 805 -9.87 40.75 6.23
C SER A 805 -9.52 39.26 6.18
N ASP A 806 -8.94 38.76 7.25
CA ASP A 806 -8.33 37.46 7.30
C ASP A 806 -8.96 36.54 8.34
N TYR A 807 -9.67 37.13 9.31
CA TYR A 807 -10.33 36.45 10.42
C TYR A 807 -11.85 36.65 10.41
N THR A 808 -12.59 35.54 10.45
CA THR A 808 -14.06 35.53 10.54
C THR A 808 -14.51 34.63 11.66
N GLU A 809 -15.39 35.11 12.55
CA GLU A 809 -16.20 34.25 13.44
C GLU A 809 -17.61 34.14 12.86
N ASN A 810 -17.94 32.98 12.29
CA ASN A 810 -19.26 32.73 11.73
C ASN A 810 -20.37 32.87 12.77
N TYR A 811 -20.09 32.42 13.98
CA TYR A 811 -20.91 32.62 15.17
C TYR A 811 -20.07 32.42 16.43
N ARG A 812 -20.48 33.10 17.48
CA ARG A 812 -20.11 32.85 18.89
C ARG A 812 -21.37 32.87 19.72
N TYR A 813 -21.63 31.77 20.42
CA TYR A 813 -22.78 31.69 21.34
C TYR A 813 -22.33 31.54 22.77
N ASN A 814 -23.17 31.99 23.70
CA ASN A 814 -22.98 31.85 25.11
C ASN A 814 -24.38 31.78 25.81
N VAL A 815 -24.56 30.79 26.68
CA VAL A 815 -25.74 30.65 27.50
C VAL A 815 -25.32 30.26 28.91
N GLY A 816 -25.75 31.01 29.88
CA GLY A 816 -25.38 30.76 31.27
C GLY A 816 -26.49 31.02 32.26
N LEU A 817 -26.25 30.54 33.45
CA LEU A 817 -27.06 30.80 34.62
C LEU A 817 -26.17 31.22 35.79
N ARG A 818 -26.72 32.06 36.67
CA ARG A 818 -26.09 32.51 37.91
C ARG A 818 -27.05 32.35 39.04
N TYR A 819 -26.59 31.82 40.15
CA TYR A 819 -27.36 31.71 41.41
C TYR A 819 -26.63 32.46 42.53
N VAL A 820 -27.35 33.26 43.27
CA VAL A 820 -26.81 34.07 44.38
C VAL A 820 -27.41 33.56 45.70
N TRP A 821 -26.55 33.30 46.67
CA TRP A 821 -26.94 32.71 47.95
C TRP A 821 -27.40 33.76 48.93
#